data_a7cc7a0c7f93d9a040795af959d285ab
#
_entry.id   a7cc7a0c7f93d9a040795af959d285ab
#
_cell.length_a   1.000
_cell.length_b   1.000
_cell.length_c   1.000
_cell.angle_alpha   90.00
_cell.angle_beta   90.00
_cell.angle_gamma   90.00
#
_symmetry.space_group_name_H-M   'P 1'
#
loop_
_entity.id
_entity.type
_entity.pdbx_description
1 polymer ?
#
loop_
_entity_poly.entity_id
_entity_poly.type
_entity_poly.pdbx_seq_one_letter_code
_entity_poly.pdbx_strand_id
1 'polypeptide(L)'
;MKRLELGVGGMSCAACSARVERALNGVGGVESAGVNLAAERANIVYDENVTDEAALKKAVKDAGYNPFDLTEKAKAEMAAKKANEKRDMKRRLIFAAVFGIPLFYIAMAPMINGLEHALPRFIDPEYNTLNYALAELILVIPILIAGRRFYRSGFKALWLKSPNMDSLIAVSTLAATLYSIYGVIKIANGDMHAMHSLYFESAGMIIVLIQFGKYLETLSKGRTGDAIRKLMSLAPDTARVMRNGVEVELSAKDVMMGDTVVLKPGERVSVDGTIVSGRTSVNEAMLTGESMPVDKEIGDKVYAGTINGEGAVLFTATGVGADTALGRIVHMVEEAQGSKAPIARMADAVAAYFVPAVGGVAILAFILWLVFARDFALAVRVFISVLVIACPCALGLATPTAIMVAAGRGAELGILVKSGEALETAGKVNAVMLDKTGTVTTGSPVVTDIITAPGADETAALTLAAAAEKQSEHPLAKAILAAAEQRSITVPDAEGFKASAGHGVDCTVNGMHIAMGSARLMREQGIANPLEERAAALSADGKTPIYMAADGKLTALFAVADAIKPDAAEAIRLLKEMNVKLVMLTGDNSLTAKAVAAKVGIDEVRSEVLPGDKAGEVARLQNMGYTVAMVGDGVNDAPALVKADTGIAIGAGADVAIESADIVLMGGELGGVAAALRLSRAAMTNIKENLFWAFGYNTLGIPVAAGVLHAFGGPLLSPMIAAAAMSLSSVSVVTNALRLRRFDPNKTHKYLKPHSSKKNGGNDAAQAGNNNNITSKEETNMITLKVNGMMCQHCQKAVEKALAEIGATDITVDLANKQATFANADEAAARKAITDAGYEVE
;
A
#
# COMPACT_ATOMS: atom_id res chain seq x y z
N MET A 1 3.73 24.15 1.00
CA MET A 1 2.68 23.13 0.73
C MET A 1 2.18 22.54 2.03
N LYS A 2 0.88 22.51 2.25
CA LYS A 2 0.24 21.95 3.45
C LYS A 2 -0.55 20.70 3.07
N ARG A 3 -0.56 19.71 3.96
CA ARG A 3 -1.44 18.53 3.85
C ARG A 3 -2.67 18.74 4.71
N LEU A 4 -3.85 18.47 4.17
CA LEU A 4 -5.13 18.50 4.86
C LEU A 4 -5.88 17.19 4.65
N GLU A 5 -6.31 16.56 5.72
CA GLU A 5 -7.29 15.48 5.68
C GLU A 5 -8.69 16.04 5.97
N LEU A 6 -9.59 15.83 5.03
CA LEU A 6 -10.99 16.30 5.13
C LEU A 6 -11.95 15.12 5.06
N GLY A 7 -12.86 15.01 6.00
CA GLY A 7 -13.96 14.05 5.92
C GLY A 7 -14.96 14.46 4.84
N VAL A 8 -15.43 13.47 4.04
CA VAL A 8 -16.42 13.72 2.97
C VAL A 8 -17.58 12.73 3.09
N GLY A 9 -18.70 13.20 3.61
CA GLY A 9 -19.91 12.42 3.80
C GLY A 9 -20.85 12.43 2.58
N GLY A 10 -21.58 11.33 2.39
CA GLY A 10 -22.65 11.22 1.37
C GLY A 10 -22.20 10.59 0.04
N MET A 11 -20.97 10.15 -0.08
CA MET A 11 -20.51 9.37 -1.23
C MET A 11 -21.05 7.94 -1.19
N SER A 12 -21.55 7.41 -2.30
CA SER A 12 -22.14 6.08 -2.39
C SER A 12 -21.46 5.14 -3.41
N CYS A 13 -20.64 5.70 -4.31
CA CYS A 13 -20.00 4.93 -5.39
C CYS A 13 -18.71 5.60 -5.87
N ALA A 14 -17.91 4.88 -6.68
CA ALA A 14 -16.67 5.37 -7.27
C ALA A 14 -16.83 6.67 -8.09
N ALA A 15 -17.93 6.81 -8.82
CA ALA A 15 -18.23 8.05 -9.55
C ALA A 15 -18.41 9.27 -8.63
N CYS A 16 -18.90 9.04 -7.40
CA CYS A 16 -19.04 10.08 -6.38
C CYS A 16 -17.67 10.56 -5.90
N SER A 17 -16.76 9.64 -5.55
CA SER A 17 -15.41 9.99 -5.10
C SER A 17 -14.59 10.67 -6.21
N ALA A 18 -14.68 10.20 -7.44
CA ALA A 18 -14.03 10.81 -8.61
C ALA A 18 -14.55 12.23 -8.89
N ARG A 19 -15.82 12.52 -8.58
CA ARG A 19 -16.38 13.86 -8.71
C ARG A 19 -15.85 14.82 -7.66
N VAL A 20 -15.78 14.41 -6.39
CA VAL A 20 -15.21 15.23 -5.31
C VAL A 20 -13.73 15.49 -5.61
N GLU A 21 -13.01 14.49 -6.06
CA GLU A 21 -11.58 14.57 -6.41
C GLU A 21 -11.32 15.57 -7.54
N ARG A 22 -12.16 15.55 -8.60
CA ARG A 22 -12.09 16.56 -9.67
C ARG A 22 -12.42 17.97 -9.19
N ALA A 23 -13.40 18.11 -8.30
CA ALA A 23 -13.78 19.41 -7.74
C ALA A 23 -12.64 19.98 -6.88
N LEU A 24 -11.98 19.18 -6.07
CA LEU A 24 -10.84 19.59 -5.26
C LEU A 24 -9.61 19.92 -6.11
N ASN A 25 -9.26 19.07 -7.07
CA ASN A 25 -8.14 19.33 -7.99
C ASN A 25 -8.39 20.52 -8.93
N GLY A 26 -9.63 20.97 -9.08
CA GLY A 26 -10.00 22.16 -9.82
C GLY A 26 -9.87 23.47 -9.02
N VAL A 27 -9.55 23.42 -7.73
CA VAL A 27 -9.33 24.61 -6.91
C VAL A 27 -7.90 25.11 -7.13
N GLY A 28 -7.76 26.40 -7.47
CA GLY A 28 -6.45 27.03 -7.63
C GLY A 28 -5.61 26.88 -6.35
N GLY A 29 -4.35 26.47 -6.49
CA GLY A 29 -3.45 26.23 -5.35
C GLY A 29 -3.46 24.79 -4.81
N VAL A 30 -4.31 23.89 -5.31
CA VAL A 30 -4.26 22.46 -5.00
C VAL A 30 -3.26 21.78 -5.94
N GLU A 31 -2.23 21.15 -5.38
CA GLU A 31 -1.27 20.35 -6.12
C GLU A 31 -1.83 18.95 -6.43
N SER A 32 -2.41 18.32 -5.41
CA SER A 32 -3.05 17.02 -5.56
C SER A 32 -4.14 16.81 -4.53
N ALA A 33 -5.22 16.17 -4.94
CA ALA A 33 -6.27 15.69 -4.04
C ALA A 33 -6.66 14.25 -4.42
N GLY A 34 -6.68 13.36 -3.44
CA GLY A 34 -7.14 11.99 -3.56
C GLY A 34 -8.33 11.73 -2.63
N VAL A 35 -9.42 11.17 -3.15
CA VAL A 35 -10.64 10.92 -2.35
C VAL A 35 -10.90 9.43 -2.21
N ASN A 36 -10.90 8.92 -1.00
CA ASN A 36 -11.17 7.52 -0.69
C ASN A 36 -12.64 7.32 -0.29
N LEU A 37 -13.37 6.55 -1.11
CA LEU A 37 -14.78 6.23 -0.86
C LEU A 37 -15.00 5.36 0.38
N ALA A 38 -14.11 4.41 0.65
CA ALA A 38 -14.28 3.44 1.74
C ALA A 38 -14.00 4.09 3.10
N ALA A 39 -13.00 4.97 3.16
CA ALA A 39 -12.64 5.73 4.35
C ALA A 39 -13.50 7.00 4.53
N GLU A 40 -14.24 7.44 3.49
CA GLU A 40 -14.97 8.71 3.45
C GLU A 40 -14.08 9.93 3.75
N ARG A 41 -12.83 9.91 3.22
CA ARG A 41 -11.81 10.95 3.43
C ARG A 41 -11.27 11.47 2.10
N ALA A 42 -10.85 12.74 2.12
CA ALA A 42 -10.08 13.38 1.08
C ALA A 42 -8.72 13.81 1.65
N ASN A 43 -7.63 13.41 1.01
CA ASN A 43 -6.28 13.85 1.30
C ASN A 43 -5.90 14.90 0.28
N ILE A 44 -5.56 16.10 0.71
CA ILE A 44 -5.36 17.27 -0.13
C ILE A 44 -4.00 17.88 0.17
N VAL A 45 -3.19 18.09 -0.87
CA VAL A 45 -1.94 18.85 -0.79
C VAL A 45 -2.17 20.18 -1.50
N TYR A 46 -1.98 21.29 -0.80
CA TYR A 46 -2.28 22.62 -1.33
C TYR A 46 -1.31 23.69 -0.82
N ASP A 47 -1.25 24.81 -1.53
CA ASP A 47 -0.49 25.99 -1.15
C ASP A 47 -1.36 26.92 -0.30
N GLU A 48 -1.00 27.13 0.98
CA GLU A 48 -1.71 28.01 1.92
C GLU A 48 -1.72 29.48 1.48
N ASN A 49 -0.77 29.90 0.63
CA ASN A 49 -0.71 31.26 0.13
C ASN A 49 -1.73 31.53 -1.01
N VAL A 50 -2.25 30.46 -1.62
CA VAL A 50 -3.16 30.54 -2.78
C VAL A 50 -4.60 30.17 -2.43
N THR A 51 -4.79 29.18 -1.54
CA THR A 51 -6.13 28.71 -1.15
C THR A 51 -6.20 28.38 0.34
N ASP A 52 -7.39 28.42 0.90
CA ASP A 52 -7.67 28.13 2.29
C ASP A 52 -8.57 26.88 2.45
N GLU A 53 -8.67 26.40 3.68
CA GLU A 53 -9.51 25.26 4.04
C GLU A 53 -11.00 25.52 3.77
N ALA A 54 -11.45 26.77 3.87
CA ALA A 54 -12.84 27.16 3.63
C ALA A 54 -13.19 27.01 2.15
N ALA A 55 -12.29 27.37 1.23
CA ALA A 55 -12.44 27.18 -0.21
C ALA A 55 -12.51 25.69 -0.58
N LEU A 56 -11.66 24.84 0.03
CA LEU A 56 -11.69 23.40 -0.16
C LEU A 56 -12.99 22.78 0.33
N LYS A 57 -13.48 23.14 1.52
CA LYS A 57 -14.78 22.72 2.05
C LYS A 57 -15.93 23.18 1.15
N LYS A 58 -15.84 24.40 0.60
CA LYS A 58 -16.83 24.93 -0.35
C LYS A 58 -16.86 24.11 -1.65
N ALA A 59 -15.71 23.77 -2.24
CA ALA A 59 -15.63 22.95 -3.44
C ALA A 59 -16.31 21.57 -3.25
N VAL A 60 -16.13 20.93 -2.08
CA VAL A 60 -16.82 19.70 -1.73
C VAL A 60 -18.35 19.89 -1.63
N LYS A 61 -18.80 21.00 -1.02
CA LYS A 61 -20.24 21.34 -0.94
C LYS A 61 -20.84 21.60 -2.32
N ASP A 62 -20.15 22.34 -3.17
CA ASP A 62 -20.59 22.68 -4.54
C ASP A 62 -20.63 21.41 -5.42
N ALA A 63 -19.75 20.45 -5.17
CA ALA A 63 -19.84 19.11 -5.75
C ALA A 63 -21.05 18.29 -5.25
N GLY A 64 -21.76 18.78 -4.22
CA GLY A 64 -22.99 18.18 -3.69
C GLY A 64 -22.81 17.22 -2.52
N TYR A 65 -21.65 17.25 -1.85
CA TYR A 65 -21.28 16.39 -0.70
C TYR A 65 -21.04 17.20 0.57
N ASN A 66 -20.96 16.51 1.73
CA ASN A 66 -20.82 17.16 3.03
C ASN A 66 -19.38 17.05 3.55
N PRO A 67 -18.57 18.12 3.54
CA PRO A 67 -17.27 18.15 4.19
C PRO A 67 -17.43 18.27 5.71
N PHE A 68 -16.51 17.63 6.46
CA PHE A 68 -16.44 17.76 7.93
C PHE A 68 -15.00 17.54 8.40
N ASP A 69 -14.67 18.12 9.57
CA ASP A 69 -13.35 17.98 10.17
C ASP A 69 -13.23 16.64 10.89
N LEU A 70 -12.02 16.02 10.84
CA LEU A 70 -11.75 14.71 11.44
C LEU A 70 -11.38 14.81 12.93
N THR A 71 -12.10 15.63 13.70
CA THR A 71 -11.95 15.70 15.15
C THR A 71 -12.48 14.43 15.83
N GLU A 72 -11.99 14.08 17.01
CA GLU A 72 -12.43 12.91 17.78
C GLU A 72 -13.95 12.95 18.02
N LYS A 73 -14.50 14.14 18.31
CA LYS A 73 -15.96 14.33 18.45
C LYS A 73 -16.70 14.03 17.14
N ALA A 74 -16.19 14.52 16.02
CA ALA A 74 -16.79 14.24 14.70
C ALA A 74 -16.65 12.77 14.30
N LYS A 75 -15.53 12.10 14.66
CA LYS A 75 -15.36 10.65 14.47
C LYS A 75 -16.40 9.87 15.28
N ALA A 76 -16.64 10.21 16.55
CA ALA A 76 -17.64 9.57 17.40
C ALA A 76 -19.09 9.81 16.86
N GLU A 77 -19.42 11.03 16.45
CA GLU A 77 -20.70 11.35 15.83
C GLU A 77 -20.93 10.57 14.52
N MET A 78 -19.88 10.43 13.71
CA MET A 78 -19.94 9.60 12.49
C MET A 78 -20.13 8.11 12.79
N ALA A 79 -19.44 7.57 13.79
CA ALA A 79 -19.62 6.18 14.18
C ALA A 79 -21.08 5.92 14.63
N ALA A 80 -21.66 6.82 15.43
CA ALA A 80 -23.06 6.75 15.82
C ALA A 80 -24.00 6.88 14.61
N LYS A 81 -23.72 7.80 13.68
CA LYS A 81 -24.47 7.97 12.43
C LYS A 81 -24.41 6.71 11.54
N LYS A 82 -23.23 6.09 11.36
CA LYS A 82 -23.07 4.84 10.63
C LYS A 82 -23.85 3.68 11.26
N ALA A 83 -23.85 3.59 12.59
CA ALA A 83 -24.64 2.59 13.32
C ALA A 83 -26.15 2.77 13.08
N ASN A 84 -26.64 4.01 13.13
CA ASN A 84 -28.03 4.36 12.83
C ASN A 84 -28.38 4.11 11.34
N GLU A 85 -27.51 4.50 10.40
CA GLU A 85 -27.71 4.22 8.97
C GLU A 85 -27.82 2.71 8.68
N LYS A 86 -26.99 1.88 9.32
CA LYS A 86 -27.06 0.40 9.21
C LYS A 86 -28.41 -0.11 9.73
N ARG A 87 -28.89 0.42 10.86
CA ARG A 87 -30.18 0.04 11.44
C ARG A 87 -31.35 0.45 10.53
N ASP A 88 -31.28 1.66 9.97
CA ASP A 88 -32.29 2.16 9.03
C ASP A 88 -32.28 1.38 7.72
N MET A 89 -31.11 1.00 7.20
CA MET A 89 -30.98 0.16 6.00
C MET A 89 -31.63 -1.23 6.24
N LYS A 90 -31.37 -1.84 7.40
CA LYS A 90 -32.02 -3.10 7.77
C LYS A 90 -33.55 -2.96 7.84
N ARG A 91 -34.07 -1.89 8.47
CA ARG A 91 -35.51 -1.62 8.56
C ARG A 91 -36.16 -1.45 7.18
N ARG A 92 -35.53 -0.65 6.30
CA ARG A 92 -36.03 -0.45 4.92
C ARG A 92 -36.00 -1.73 4.11
N LEU A 93 -34.95 -2.54 4.25
CA LEU A 93 -34.86 -3.85 3.58
C LEU A 93 -35.99 -4.78 4.05
N ILE A 94 -36.22 -4.91 5.36
CA ILE A 94 -37.29 -5.73 5.89
C ILE A 94 -38.65 -5.22 5.38
N PHE A 95 -38.89 -3.90 5.43
CA PHE A 95 -40.11 -3.27 4.93
C PHE A 95 -40.32 -3.57 3.44
N ALA A 96 -39.27 -3.40 2.61
CA ALA A 96 -39.35 -3.70 1.18
C ALA A 96 -39.60 -5.20 0.92
N ALA A 97 -39.00 -6.11 1.71
CA ALA A 97 -39.17 -7.54 1.57
C ALA A 97 -40.56 -8.04 1.96
N VAL A 98 -41.19 -7.41 2.98
CA VAL A 98 -42.56 -7.72 3.40
C VAL A 98 -43.56 -7.52 2.26
N PHE A 99 -43.37 -6.52 1.41
CA PHE A 99 -44.22 -6.31 0.24
C PHE A 99 -43.67 -6.97 -1.03
N GLY A 100 -42.34 -7.11 -1.13
CA GLY A 100 -41.67 -7.69 -2.30
C GLY A 100 -41.88 -9.21 -2.43
N ILE A 101 -41.89 -9.94 -1.32
CA ILE A 101 -42.12 -11.41 -1.36
C ILE A 101 -43.53 -11.72 -1.83
N PRO A 102 -44.63 -11.11 -1.31
CA PRO A 102 -45.97 -11.28 -1.85
C PRO A 102 -46.10 -10.85 -3.31
N LEU A 103 -45.48 -9.69 -3.69
CA LEU A 103 -45.48 -9.23 -5.09
C LEU A 103 -44.85 -10.27 -6.02
N PHE A 104 -43.70 -10.81 -5.65
CA PHE A 104 -43.02 -11.84 -6.41
C PHE A 104 -43.83 -13.12 -6.50
N TYR A 105 -44.47 -13.53 -5.40
CA TYR A 105 -45.33 -14.70 -5.38
C TYR A 105 -46.55 -14.55 -6.33
N ILE A 106 -47.24 -13.41 -6.26
CA ILE A 106 -48.41 -13.12 -7.11
C ILE A 106 -48.01 -13.12 -8.60
N ALA A 107 -46.86 -12.48 -8.93
CA ALA A 107 -46.39 -12.40 -10.32
C ALA A 107 -45.89 -13.74 -10.88
N MET A 108 -45.29 -14.60 -10.05
CA MET A 108 -44.69 -15.87 -10.50
C MET A 108 -45.63 -17.07 -10.40
N ALA A 109 -46.61 -17.06 -9.49
CA ALA A 109 -47.53 -18.20 -9.32
C ALA A 109 -48.22 -18.63 -10.61
N PRO A 110 -48.77 -17.75 -11.44
CA PRO A 110 -49.40 -18.12 -12.69
C PRO A 110 -48.47 -18.75 -13.75
N MET A 111 -47.15 -18.55 -13.59
CA MET A 111 -46.10 -19.00 -14.54
C MET A 111 -45.51 -20.37 -14.17
N ILE A 112 -45.85 -20.92 -13.00
CA ILE A 112 -45.26 -22.15 -12.47
C ILE A 112 -46.30 -23.27 -12.58
N ASN A 113 -45.99 -24.32 -13.36
CA ASN A 113 -46.88 -25.50 -13.47
C ASN A 113 -47.20 -26.07 -12.09
N GLY A 114 -48.49 -26.22 -11.79
CA GLY A 114 -49.00 -26.70 -10.52
C GLY A 114 -49.32 -25.62 -9.48
N LEU A 115 -48.97 -24.34 -9.75
CA LEU A 115 -49.37 -23.19 -8.93
C LEU A 115 -50.30 -22.22 -9.70
N GLU A 116 -50.75 -22.58 -10.89
CA GLU A 116 -51.55 -21.75 -11.78
C GLU A 116 -52.83 -21.24 -11.10
N HIS A 117 -53.45 -22.03 -10.22
CA HIS A 117 -54.65 -21.67 -9.44
C HIS A 117 -54.40 -21.47 -7.95
N ALA A 118 -53.13 -21.23 -7.54
CA ALA A 118 -52.79 -20.99 -6.12
C ALA A 118 -53.20 -19.62 -5.61
N LEU A 119 -53.62 -18.73 -6.51
CA LEU A 119 -54.07 -17.39 -6.15
C LEU A 119 -55.57 -17.40 -5.81
N PRO A 120 -56.03 -16.61 -4.82
CA PRO A 120 -57.43 -16.41 -4.54
C PRO A 120 -58.19 -15.91 -5.79
N ARG A 121 -59.39 -16.42 -6.11
CA ARG A 121 -60.15 -16.08 -7.30
C ARG A 121 -60.30 -14.59 -7.60
N PHE A 122 -60.30 -13.73 -6.56
CA PHE A 122 -60.46 -12.28 -6.71
C PHE A 122 -59.18 -11.57 -7.26
N ILE A 123 -58.02 -12.23 -7.21
CA ILE A 123 -56.75 -11.75 -7.80
C ILE A 123 -56.15 -12.75 -8.79
N ASP A 124 -56.87 -13.81 -9.14
CA ASP A 124 -56.42 -14.75 -10.14
C ASP A 124 -56.57 -14.12 -11.55
N PRO A 125 -55.47 -14.09 -12.33
CA PRO A 125 -55.45 -13.41 -13.63
C PRO A 125 -56.42 -14.01 -14.64
N GLU A 126 -56.79 -15.29 -14.55
CA GLU A 126 -57.76 -15.93 -15.43
C GLU A 126 -59.19 -15.43 -15.18
N TYR A 127 -59.53 -15.12 -13.93
CA TYR A 127 -60.87 -14.66 -13.55
C TYR A 127 -60.96 -13.13 -13.41
N ASN A 128 -59.93 -12.47 -12.95
CA ASN A 128 -59.95 -11.02 -12.64
C ASN A 128 -58.63 -10.34 -12.97
N THR A 129 -58.25 -10.23 -14.24
CA THR A 129 -57.00 -9.66 -14.74
C THR A 129 -56.73 -8.23 -14.20
N LEU A 130 -57.78 -7.40 -14.07
CA LEU A 130 -57.63 -6.03 -13.56
C LEU A 130 -57.29 -6.02 -12.07
N ASN A 131 -57.94 -6.87 -11.26
CA ASN A 131 -57.65 -6.99 -9.83
C ASN A 131 -56.23 -7.53 -9.60
N TYR A 132 -55.75 -8.45 -10.42
CA TYR A 132 -54.38 -8.94 -10.44
C TYR A 132 -53.39 -7.78 -10.67
N ALA A 133 -53.58 -6.99 -11.73
CA ALA A 133 -52.72 -5.86 -12.07
C ALA A 133 -52.75 -4.76 -10.98
N LEU A 134 -53.93 -4.50 -10.38
CA LEU A 134 -54.07 -3.55 -9.28
C LEU A 134 -53.38 -4.07 -7.98
N ALA A 135 -53.42 -5.38 -7.70
CA ALA A 135 -52.73 -5.97 -6.57
C ALA A 135 -51.20 -5.80 -6.69
N GLU A 136 -50.63 -6.03 -7.86
CA GLU A 136 -49.22 -5.78 -8.13
C GLU A 136 -48.89 -4.30 -7.98
N LEU A 137 -49.71 -3.39 -8.52
CA LEU A 137 -49.53 -1.94 -8.39
C LEU A 137 -49.55 -1.50 -6.90
N ILE A 138 -50.52 -2.00 -6.11
CA ILE A 138 -50.60 -1.65 -4.67
C ILE A 138 -49.38 -2.14 -3.90
N LEU A 139 -48.86 -3.34 -4.19
CA LEU A 139 -47.70 -3.92 -3.53
C LEU A 139 -46.37 -3.26 -3.92
N VAL A 140 -46.25 -2.76 -5.15
CA VAL A 140 -44.99 -2.11 -5.56
C VAL A 140 -44.83 -0.72 -4.94
N ILE A 141 -45.91 0.04 -4.69
CA ILE A 141 -45.82 1.40 -4.13
C ILE A 141 -45.03 1.46 -2.82
N PRO A 142 -45.27 0.65 -1.79
CA PRO A 142 -44.46 0.64 -0.57
C PRO A 142 -42.97 0.36 -0.85
N ILE A 143 -42.66 -0.51 -1.83
CA ILE A 143 -41.30 -0.84 -2.20
C ILE A 143 -40.60 0.36 -2.85
N LEU A 144 -41.30 1.09 -3.74
CA LEU A 144 -40.79 2.32 -4.35
C LEU A 144 -40.51 3.39 -3.27
N ILE A 145 -41.40 3.50 -2.27
CA ILE A 145 -41.21 4.42 -1.13
C ILE A 145 -39.99 4.01 -0.30
N ALA A 146 -39.79 2.72 -0.03
CA ALA A 146 -38.57 2.22 0.62
C ALA A 146 -37.30 2.54 -0.18
N GLY A 147 -37.40 2.52 -1.52
CA GLY A 147 -36.35 2.87 -2.49
C GLY A 147 -36.14 4.35 -2.75
N ARG A 148 -36.90 5.26 -2.10
CA ARG A 148 -36.87 6.71 -2.38
C ARG A 148 -35.47 7.36 -2.43
N ARG A 149 -34.49 6.77 -1.75
CA ARG A 149 -33.10 7.23 -1.77
C ARG A 149 -32.47 7.10 -3.16
N PHE A 150 -32.76 6.01 -3.88
CA PHE A 150 -32.27 5.81 -5.24
C PHE A 150 -32.78 6.86 -6.21
N TYR A 151 -34.06 7.22 -6.10
CA TYR A 151 -34.63 8.27 -6.94
C TYR A 151 -34.04 9.65 -6.65
N ARG A 152 -33.96 10.04 -5.38
CA ARG A 152 -33.39 11.35 -4.98
C ARG A 152 -31.93 11.48 -5.40
N SER A 153 -31.10 10.47 -5.10
CA SER A 153 -29.68 10.47 -5.44
C SER A 153 -29.46 10.35 -6.95
N GLY A 154 -30.21 9.46 -7.62
CA GLY A 154 -30.08 9.17 -9.04
C GLY A 154 -30.46 10.35 -9.93
N PHE A 155 -31.59 10.97 -9.70
CA PHE A 155 -32.02 12.13 -10.50
C PHE A 155 -31.18 13.39 -10.20
N LYS A 156 -30.72 13.58 -8.95
CA LYS A 156 -29.76 14.64 -8.62
C LYS A 156 -28.46 14.44 -9.40
N ALA A 157 -27.94 13.20 -9.49
CA ALA A 157 -26.72 12.90 -10.24
C ALA A 157 -26.89 13.11 -11.76
N LEU A 158 -28.04 12.77 -12.31
CA LEU A 158 -28.37 13.05 -13.72
C LEU A 158 -28.41 14.55 -14.01
N TRP A 159 -29.08 15.34 -13.17
CA TRP A 159 -29.11 16.79 -13.33
C TRP A 159 -27.70 17.39 -13.28
N LEU A 160 -26.87 16.89 -12.41
CA LEU A 160 -25.49 17.35 -12.26
C LEU A 160 -24.56 16.78 -13.36
N LYS A 161 -25.11 16.18 -14.44
CA LYS A 161 -24.37 15.58 -15.58
C LYS A 161 -23.27 14.56 -15.13
N SER A 162 -23.51 13.89 -14.03
CA SER A 162 -22.61 12.87 -13.47
C SER A 162 -23.43 11.65 -13.03
N PRO A 163 -24.01 10.89 -14.00
CA PRO A 163 -24.83 9.73 -13.72
C PRO A 163 -24.04 8.70 -12.90
N ASN A 164 -24.71 8.11 -11.94
CA ASN A 164 -24.16 7.12 -11.03
C ASN A 164 -25.04 5.86 -11.01
N MET A 165 -24.67 4.87 -10.19
CA MET A 165 -25.44 3.65 -10.00
C MET A 165 -26.92 3.91 -9.65
N ASP A 166 -27.16 4.87 -8.73
CA ASP A 166 -28.54 5.18 -8.31
C ASP A 166 -29.35 5.75 -9.49
N SER A 167 -28.69 6.43 -10.46
CA SER A 167 -29.33 6.91 -11.70
C SER A 167 -29.84 5.76 -12.56
N LEU A 168 -29.05 4.71 -12.73
CA LEU A 168 -29.45 3.52 -13.53
C LEU A 168 -30.64 2.83 -12.88
N ILE A 169 -30.61 2.64 -11.55
CA ILE A 169 -31.70 2.05 -10.78
C ILE A 169 -32.97 2.89 -10.89
N ALA A 170 -32.84 4.22 -10.70
CA ALA A 170 -33.99 5.12 -10.76
C ALA A 170 -34.66 5.13 -12.13
N VAL A 171 -33.88 5.20 -13.23
CA VAL A 171 -34.39 5.21 -14.59
C VAL A 171 -35.03 3.86 -14.95
N SER A 172 -34.35 2.72 -14.64
CA SER A 172 -34.87 1.39 -14.97
C SER A 172 -36.17 1.05 -14.21
N THR A 173 -36.21 1.32 -12.89
CA THR A 173 -37.41 1.01 -12.10
C THR A 173 -38.57 1.96 -12.40
N LEU A 174 -38.28 3.24 -12.72
CA LEU A 174 -39.30 4.18 -13.16
C LEU A 174 -39.87 3.79 -14.52
N ALA A 175 -39.02 3.40 -15.49
CA ALA A 175 -39.45 2.94 -16.80
C ALA A 175 -40.36 1.70 -16.68
N ALA A 176 -39.97 0.69 -15.86
CA ALA A 176 -40.76 -0.48 -15.56
C ALA A 176 -42.12 -0.13 -14.95
N THR A 177 -42.15 0.76 -13.97
CA THR A 177 -43.37 1.19 -13.28
C THR A 177 -44.32 1.95 -14.21
N LEU A 178 -43.80 2.93 -14.96
CA LEU A 178 -44.60 3.73 -15.87
C LEU A 178 -45.21 2.86 -17.01
N TYR A 179 -44.40 1.94 -17.55
CA TYR A 179 -44.87 1.02 -18.56
C TYR A 179 -45.96 0.08 -18.02
N SER A 180 -45.80 -0.45 -16.80
CA SER A 180 -46.81 -1.30 -16.16
C SER A 180 -48.11 -0.56 -15.83
N ILE A 181 -48.01 0.73 -15.42
CA ILE A 181 -49.21 1.60 -15.25
C ILE A 181 -49.95 1.74 -16.60
N TYR A 182 -49.22 1.93 -17.69
CA TYR A 182 -49.83 1.93 -19.02
C TYR A 182 -50.50 0.60 -19.34
N GLY A 183 -49.89 -0.54 -18.96
CA GLY A 183 -50.51 -1.87 -19.06
C GLY A 183 -51.81 -2.01 -18.26
N VAL A 184 -51.87 -1.48 -17.01
CA VAL A 184 -53.08 -1.46 -16.19
C VAL A 184 -54.22 -0.67 -16.89
N ILE A 185 -53.88 0.45 -17.51
CA ILE A 185 -54.86 1.28 -18.25
C ILE A 185 -55.39 0.51 -19.46
N LYS A 186 -54.56 -0.21 -20.21
CA LYS A 186 -54.95 -1.10 -21.29
C LYS A 186 -55.87 -2.21 -20.83
N ILE A 187 -55.55 -2.90 -19.74
CA ILE A 187 -56.39 -3.95 -19.15
C ILE A 187 -57.75 -3.38 -18.74
N ALA A 188 -57.81 -2.19 -18.13
CA ALA A 188 -59.03 -1.51 -17.78
C ALA A 188 -59.88 -1.14 -18.98
N ASN A 189 -59.28 -0.93 -20.18
CA ASN A 189 -59.91 -0.69 -21.46
C ASN A 189 -60.23 -1.96 -22.24
N GLY A 190 -60.05 -3.18 -21.66
CA GLY A 190 -60.45 -4.47 -22.24
C GLY A 190 -59.34 -5.24 -22.93
N ASP A 191 -58.09 -4.76 -23.00
CA ASP A 191 -56.95 -5.50 -23.55
C ASP A 191 -56.34 -6.42 -22.49
N MET A 192 -56.89 -7.63 -22.31
CA MET A 192 -56.42 -8.60 -21.33
C MET A 192 -55.00 -9.12 -21.62
N HIS A 193 -54.52 -9.08 -22.86
CA HIS A 193 -53.17 -9.54 -23.22
C HIS A 193 -52.09 -8.67 -22.62
N ALA A 194 -52.40 -7.42 -22.27
CA ALA A 194 -51.44 -6.51 -21.61
C ALA A 194 -50.93 -7.01 -20.24
N MET A 195 -51.60 -7.99 -19.63
CA MET A 195 -51.19 -8.65 -18.39
C MET A 195 -49.77 -9.27 -18.50
N HIS A 196 -49.45 -9.91 -19.62
CA HIS A 196 -48.16 -10.59 -19.82
C HIS A 196 -46.99 -9.58 -19.98
N SER A 197 -47.29 -8.29 -20.06
CA SER A 197 -46.28 -7.22 -20.23
C SER A 197 -46.16 -6.33 -18.99
N LEU A 198 -46.69 -6.71 -17.83
CA LEU A 198 -46.51 -6.01 -16.58
C LEU A 198 -45.09 -6.30 -16.03
N TYR A 199 -44.43 -5.28 -15.46
CA TYR A 199 -43.08 -5.35 -14.89
C TYR A 199 -43.00 -4.75 -13.46
N PHE A 200 -44.13 -4.73 -12.72
CA PHE A 200 -44.16 -4.25 -11.33
C PHE A 200 -43.28 -5.10 -10.43
N GLU A 201 -43.33 -6.45 -10.63
CA GLU A 201 -42.49 -7.39 -9.92
C GLU A 201 -41.00 -7.13 -10.21
N SER A 202 -40.67 -6.80 -11.44
CA SER A 202 -39.28 -6.47 -11.83
C SER A 202 -38.82 -5.17 -11.14
N ALA A 203 -39.63 -4.09 -11.15
CA ALA A 203 -39.33 -2.85 -10.48
C ALA A 203 -39.13 -3.04 -8.96
N GLY A 204 -40.07 -3.80 -8.34
CA GLY A 204 -40.02 -4.10 -6.90
C GLY A 204 -38.80 -4.95 -6.52
N MET A 205 -38.57 -6.04 -7.24
CA MET A 205 -37.48 -6.98 -6.95
C MET A 205 -36.10 -6.36 -7.19
N ILE A 206 -35.93 -5.51 -8.22
CA ILE A 206 -34.69 -4.74 -8.41
C ILE A 206 -34.35 -3.95 -7.14
N ILE A 207 -35.31 -3.22 -6.58
CA ILE A 207 -35.11 -2.42 -5.36
C ILE A 207 -34.77 -3.31 -4.16
N VAL A 208 -35.52 -4.41 -3.95
CA VAL A 208 -35.30 -5.35 -2.83
C VAL A 208 -33.90 -5.98 -2.92
N LEU A 209 -33.56 -6.55 -4.09
CA LEU A 209 -32.28 -7.25 -4.30
C LEU A 209 -31.07 -6.30 -4.19
N ILE A 210 -31.17 -5.08 -4.71
CA ILE A 210 -30.10 -4.10 -4.60
C ILE A 210 -29.97 -3.59 -3.16
N GLN A 211 -31.08 -3.37 -2.44
CA GLN A 211 -31.01 -3.03 -1.01
C GLN A 211 -30.40 -4.18 -0.20
N PHE A 212 -30.73 -5.42 -0.51
CA PHE A 212 -30.13 -6.61 0.11
C PHE A 212 -28.62 -6.67 -0.15
N GLY A 213 -28.21 -6.49 -1.42
CA GLY A 213 -26.81 -6.44 -1.79
C GLY A 213 -26.03 -5.34 -1.03
N LYS A 214 -26.57 -4.12 -0.96
CA LYS A 214 -25.98 -3.00 -0.19
C LYS A 214 -25.94 -3.28 1.32
N TYR A 215 -26.90 -3.96 1.86
CA TYR A 215 -26.90 -4.35 3.27
C TYR A 215 -25.78 -5.37 3.56
N LEU A 216 -25.64 -6.42 2.72
CA LEU A 216 -24.55 -7.39 2.82
C LEU A 216 -23.18 -6.73 2.66
N GLU A 217 -23.05 -5.80 1.72
CA GLU A 217 -21.85 -4.97 1.52
C GLU A 217 -21.48 -4.21 2.81
N THR A 218 -22.46 -3.56 3.44
CA THR A 218 -22.27 -2.80 4.68
C THR A 218 -21.84 -3.69 5.85
N LEU A 219 -22.41 -4.90 5.95
CA LEU A 219 -22.01 -5.89 6.94
C LEU A 219 -20.56 -6.34 6.75
N SER A 220 -20.18 -6.60 5.51
CA SER A 220 -18.83 -7.07 5.16
C SER A 220 -17.77 -5.99 5.35
N LYS A 221 -18.06 -4.74 4.99
CA LYS A 221 -17.20 -3.58 5.29
C LYS A 221 -16.95 -3.40 6.80
N GLY A 222 -17.95 -3.64 7.62
CA GLY A 222 -17.80 -3.55 9.09
C GLY A 222 -16.75 -4.51 9.62
N ARG A 223 -16.64 -5.72 9.06
CA ARG A 223 -15.63 -6.72 9.45
C ARG A 223 -14.21 -6.35 9.03
N THR A 224 -14.06 -5.52 8.01
CA THR A 224 -12.74 -5.13 7.48
C THR A 224 -11.99 -4.18 8.41
N GLY A 225 -12.71 -3.33 9.17
CA GLY A 225 -12.13 -2.42 10.18
C GLY A 225 -11.86 -3.04 11.56
N ASP A 226 -12.15 -4.35 11.75
CA ASP A 226 -11.99 -5.00 13.06
C ASP A 226 -10.52 -5.11 13.50
N ALA A 227 -9.56 -5.23 12.56
CA ALA A 227 -8.14 -5.31 12.87
C ALA A 227 -7.63 -4.03 13.57
N ILE A 228 -7.99 -2.85 13.04
CA ILE A 228 -7.62 -1.57 13.68
C ILE A 228 -8.27 -1.42 15.05
N ARG A 229 -9.55 -1.76 15.17
CA ARG A 229 -10.22 -1.69 16.46
C ARG A 229 -9.57 -2.61 17.51
N LYS A 230 -9.09 -3.78 17.09
CA LYS A 230 -8.32 -4.66 17.96
C LYS A 230 -7.00 -4.01 18.39
N LEU A 231 -6.25 -3.40 17.46
CA LEU A 231 -5.03 -2.67 17.80
C LEU A 231 -5.32 -1.53 18.81
N MET A 232 -6.34 -0.71 18.54
CA MET A 232 -6.72 0.38 19.45
C MET A 232 -7.17 -0.13 20.84
N SER A 233 -7.75 -1.33 20.93
CA SER A 233 -8.19 -1.92 22.22
C SER A 233 -7.07 -2.55 23.03
N LEU A 234 -5.82 -2.43 22.60
CA LEU A 234 -4.68 -3.00 23.30
C LEU A 234 -4.12 -2.09 24.38
N ALA A 235 -4.13 -0.79 24.18
CA ALA A 235 -3.82 0.15 25.25
C ALA A 235 -4.98 0.18 26.27
N PRO A 236 -4.70 0.12 27.58
CA PRO A 236 -5.72 0.28 28.61
C PRO A 236 -6.27 1.71 28.61
N ASP A 237 -7.53 1.86 28.97
CA ASP A 237 -8.19 3.16 29.06
C ASP A 237 -7.73 3.98 30.28
N THR A 238 -7.10 3.34 31.28
CA THR A 238 -6.62 3.96 32.52
C THR A 238 -5.13 3.73 32.72
N ALA A 239 -4.49 4.64 33.45
CA ALA A 239 -3.10 4.57 33.85
C ALA A 239 -2.98 4.94 35.35
N ARG A 240 -2.02 4.34 36.07
CA ARG A 240 -1.67 4.73 37.42
C ARG A 240 -0.47 5.63 37.41
N VAL A 241 -0.64 6.84 37.92
CA VAL A 241 0.41 7.88 37.92
C VAL A 241 0.74 8.25 39.34
N MET A 242 2.03 8.43 39.64
CA MET A 242 2.51 8.93 40.90
C MET A 242 2.48 10.47 40.89
N ARG A 243 1.57 11.08 41.62
CA ARG A 243 1.51 12.54 41.78
C ARG A 243 1.62 12.91 43.25
N ASN A 244 2.59 13.77 43.59
CA ASN A 244 2.88 14.19 44.95
C ASN A 244 3.11 13.01 45.93
N GLY A 245 3.72 11.92 45.45
CA GLY A 245 3.98 10.74 46.25
C GLY A 245 2.78 9.82 46.47
N VAL A 246 1.64 10.08 45.83
CA VAL A 246 0.43 9.26 45.94
C VAL A 246 0.10 8.63 44.58
N GLU A 247 -0.24 7.34 44.58
CA GLU A 247 -0.70 6.63 43.38
C GLU A 247 -2.15 7.06 43.06
N VAL A 248 -2.37 7.63 41.87
CA VAL A 248 -3.68 8.07 41.40
C VAL A 248 -3.99 7.37 40.08
N GLU A 249 -5.19 6.79 39.96
CA GLU A 249 -5.65 6.23 38.69
C GLU A 249 -6.34 7.32 37.86
N LEU A 250 -5.85 7.51 36.64
CA LEU A 250 -6.32 8.50 35.68
C LEU A 250 -6.73 7.83 34.38
N SER A 251 -7.51 8.53 33.56
CA SER A 251 -7.65 8.13 32.15
C SER A 251 -6.28 8.21 31.46
N ALA A 252 -5.94 7.21 30.64
CA ALA A 252 -4.68 7.21 29.88
C ALA A 252 -4.52 8.47 28.98
N LYS A 253 -5.63 9.13 28.64
CA LYS A 253 -5.67 10.40 27.89
C LYS A 253 -5.24 11.62 28.71
N ASP A 254 -5.31 11.51 30.03
CA ASP A 254 -5.01 12.60 30.97
C ASP A 254 -3.56 12.50 31.53
N VAL A 255 -2.82 11.49 31.09
CA VAL A 255 -1.39 11.34 31.39
C VAL A 255 -0.62 12.36 30.57
N MET A 256 0.33 13.06 31.22
CA MET A 256 1.18 14.06 30.57
C MET A 256 2.60 13.52 30.37
N MET A 257 3.30 14.06 29.38
CA MET A 257 4.74 13.78 29.23
C MET A 257 5.49 14.16 30.49
N GLY A 258 6.35 13.26 30.97
CA GLY A 258 7.09 13.45 32.25
C GLY A 258 6.40 12.91 33.50
N ASP A 259 5.12 12.49 33.41
CA ASP A 259 4.46 11.81 34.51
C ASP A 259 5.16 10.47 34.83
N THR A 260 5.30 10.15 36.12
CA THR A 260 5.81 8.84 36.56
C THR A 260 4.64 7.86 36.65
N VAL A 261 4.68 6.83 35.82
CA VAL A 261 3.64 5.79 35.75
C VAL A 261 4.06 4.55 36.52
N VAL A 262 3.14 3.98 37.28
CA VAL A 262 3.31 2.75 38.05
C VAL A 262 2.78 1.59 37.21
N LEU A 263 3.61 0.58 36.96
CA LEU A 263 3.25 -0.63 36.21
C LEU A 263 3.43 -1.87 37.10
N LYS A 264 2.34 -2.54 37.38
CA LYS A 264 2.32 -3.75 38.21
C LYS A 264 2.45 -5.02 37.37
N PRO A 265 2.83 -6.15 37.95
CA PRO A 265 2.91 -7.42 37.23
C PRO A 265 1.59 -7.80 36.54
N GLY A 266 1.69 -8.26 35.31
CA GLY A 266 0.56 -8.66 34.46
C GLY A 266 -0.27 -7.52 33.86
N GLU A 267 0.03 -6.27 34.20
CA GLU A 267 -0.68 -5.11 33.62
C GLU A 267 -0.17 -4.76 32.22
N ARG A 268 -1.04 -4.09 31.46
CA ARG A 268 -0.67 -3.54 30.17
C ARG A 268 -0.10 -2.13 30.33
N VAL A 269 0.94 -1.83 29.59
CA VAL A 269 1.54 -0.50 29.51
C VAL A 269 0.55 0.47 28.86
N SER A 270 0.27 1.59 29.52
CA SER A 270 -0.75 2.55 29.11
C SER A 270 -0.23 3.61 28.15
N VAL A 271 1.02 4.03 28.30
CA VAL A 271 1.69 5.09 27.52
C VAL A 271 3.14 4.68 27.29
N ASP A 272 3.82 5.24 26.28
CA ASP A 272 5.25 4.98 26.06
C ASP A 272 6.07 5.65 27.13
N GLY A 273 7.18 5.02 27.56
CA GLY A 273 8.05 5.60 28.56
C GLY A 273 9.41 4.94 28.70
N THR A 274 10.20 5.49 29.64
CA THR A 274 11.53 4.96 30.00
C THR A 274 11.53 4.54 31.45
N ILE A 275 12.00 3.32 31.76
CA ILE A 275 12.05 2.78 33.13
C ILE A 275 13.02 3.61 33.96
N VAL A 276 12.57 4.06 35.12
CA VAL A 276 13.37 4.82 36.09
C VAL A 276 13.64 4.04 37.38
N SER A 277 12.85 2.98 37.63
CA SER A 277 13.03 2.11 38.80
C SER A 277 12.43 0.75 38.59
N GLY A 278 13.12 -0.29 39.05
CA GLY A 278 12.70 -1.67 38.95
C GLY A 278 13.31 -2.41 37.75
N ARG A 279 12.98 -3.71 37.66
CA ARG A 279 13.34 -4.61 36.54
C ARG A 279 12.14 -5.50 36.26
N THR A 280 11.90 -5.82 34.98
CA THR A 280 10.83 -6.70 34.57
C THR A 280 11.11 -7.35 33.23
N SER A 281 10.30 -8.32 32.83
CA SER A 281 10.21 -8.79 31.44
C SER A 281 8.93 -8.24 30.80
N VAL A 282 8.99 -7.81 29.56
CA VAL A 282 7.84 -7.24 28.83
C VAL A 282 7.57 -8.06 27.59
N ASN A 283 6.32 -8.50 27.43
CA ASN A 283 5.87 -9.16 26.21
C ASN A 283 5.51 -8.09 25.16
N GLU A 284 6.38 -7.93 24.20
CA GLU A 284 6.26 -6.97 23.07
C GLU A 284 5.74 -7.62 21.79
N ALA A 285 5.30 -8.89 21.82
CA ALA A 285 4.86 -9.67 20.66
C ALA A 285 3.83 -8.97 19.76
N MET A 286 3.07 -8.09 20.34
CA MET A 286 2.06 -7.30 19.64
C MET A 286 2.63 -6.19 18.75
N LEU A 287 3.81 -5.68 19.08
CA LEU A 287 4.51 -4.64 18.33
C LEU A 287 5.58 -5.26 17.42
N THR A 288 6.37 -6.18 17.96
CA THR A 288 7.53 -6.76 17.26
C THR A 288 7.19 -8.04 16.49
N GLY A 289 6.13 -8.74 16.88
CA GLY A 289 5.80 -10.09 16.36
C GLY A 289 6.58 -11.23 17.05
N GLU A 290 7.56 -10.90 17.88
CA GLU A 290 8.38 -11.86 18.61
C GLU A 290 7.64 -12.39 19.86
N SER A 291 7.56 -13.72 20.01
CA SER A 291 6.79 -14.35 21.08
C SER A 291 7.51 -14.38 22.43
N MET A 292 8.83 -14.16 22.43
CA MET A 292 9.64 -14.21 23.67
C MET A 292 9.57 -12.85 24.39
N PRO A 293 9.28 -12.82 25.71
CA PRO A 293 9.38 -11.60 26.49
C PRO A 293 10.81 -11.05 26.51
N VAL A 294 10.94 -9.75 26.50
CA VAL A 294 12.22 -9.02 26.54
C VAL A 294 12.46 -8.50 27.94
N ASP A 295 13.62 -8.82 28.53
CA ASP A 295 14.03 -8.27 29.82
C ASP A 295 14.31 -6.78 29.71
N LYS A 296 13.82 -5.99 30.68
CA LYS A 296 13.90 -4.54 30.72
C LYS A 296 14.43 -4.08 32.06
N GLU A 297 15.40 -3.17 32.03
CA GLU A 297 16.07 -2.57 33.17
C GLU A 297 15.92 -1.04 33.18
N ILE A 298 16.53 -0.37 34.16
CA ILE A 298 16.50 1.09 34.26
C ILE A 298 17.18 1.70 33.02
N GLY A 299 16.48 2.64 32.36
CA GLY A 299 16.90 3.28 31.13
C GLY A 299 16.27 2.68 29.87
N ASP A 300 15.68 1.47 29.94
CA ASP A 300 15.02 0.83 28.82
C ASP A 300 13.65 1.44 28.51
N LYS A 301 13.25 1.38 27.25
CA LYS A 301 11.97 1.86 26.78
C LYS A 301 10.88 0.78 26.94
N VAL A 302 9.68 1.22 27.33
CA VAL A 302 8.44 0.43 27.32
C VAL A 302 7.41 1.11 26.43
N TYR A 303 6.58 0.32 25.79
CA TYR A 303 5.64 0.79 24.77
C TYR A 303 4.19 0.49 25.13
N ALA A 304 3.30 1.43 24.85
CA ALA A 304 1.86 1.28 25.09
C ALA A 304 1.29 0.02 24.41
N GLY A 305 0.43 -0.70 25.14
CA GLY A 305 -0.22 -1.93 24.67
C GLY A 305 0.57 -3.21 24.95
N THR A 306 1.87 -3.15 25.28
CA THR A 306 2.67 -4.31 25.69
C THR A 306 2.25 -4.81 27.09
N ILE A 307 2.61 -6.05 27.43
CA ILE A 307 2.19 -6.69 28.68
C ILE A 307 3.41 -6.86 29.59
N ASN A 308 3.32 -6.29 30.79
CA ASN A 308 4.31 -6.45 31.82
C ASN A 308 4.30 -7.88 32.40
N GLY A 309 5.47 -8.46 32.61
CA GLY A 309 5.64 -9.78 33.19
C GLY A 309 5.57 -9.75 34.72
N GLU A 310 6.56 -10.29 35.38
CA GLU A 310 6.52 -10.55 36.84
C GLU A 310 7.02 -9.39 37.71
N GLY A 311 7.75 -8.43 37.13
CA GLY A 311 8.30 -7.29 37.86
C GLY A 311 7.33 -6.12 38.03
N ALA A 312 7.49 -5.32 39.08
CA ALA A 312 6.87 -4.01 39.19
C ALA A 312 7.88 -2.93 38.82
N VAL A 313 7.53 -2.00 37.97
CA VAL A 313 8.42 -0.93 37.53
C VAL A 313 7.75 0.42 37.61
N LEU A 314 8.58 1.47 37.79
CA LEU A 314 8.20 2.85 37.59
C LEU A 314 8.85 3.32 36.28
N PHE A 315 8.10 3.99 35.44
CA PHE A 315 8.62 4.57 34.20
C PHE A 315 8.13 6.00 33.99
N THR A 316 8.92 6.83 33.37
CA THR A 316 8.55 8.20 33.01
C THR A 316 7.92 8.21 31.62
N ALA A 317 6.74 8.80 31.50
CA ALA A 317 6.03 8.91 30.22
C ALA A 317 6.80 9.77 29.21
N THR A 318 7.14 9.22 28.05
CA THR A 318 7.87 9.89 26.96
C THR A 318 7.03 10.05 25.70
N GLY A 319 5.90 9.34 25.59
CA GLY A 319 4.94 9.46 24.51
C GLY A 319 3.53 9.17 25.00
N VAL A 320 2.56 10.03 24.68
CA VAL A 320 1.18 9.94 25.16
C VAL A 320 0.17 10.04 24.01
N GLY A 321 -0.95 9.32 24.11
CA GLY A 321 -2.03 9.41 23.14
C GLY A 321 -1.60 9.04 21.71
N ALA A 322 -1.71 9.98 20.76
CA ALA A 322 -1.35 9.78 19.35
C ALA A 322 0.17 9.61 19.12
N ASP A 323 0.99 10.14 20.04
CA ASP A 323 2.46 10.12 19.93
C ASP A 323 3.07 8.81 20.46
N THR A 324 2.27 7.92 21.02
CA THR A 324 2.74 6.57 21.38
C THR A 324 3.06 5.74 20.12
N ALA A 325 3.96 4.77 20.24
CA ALA A 325 4.27 3.84 19.15
C ALA A 325 3.00 3.18 18.59
N LEU A 326 2.10 2.73 19.48
CA LEU A 326 0.80 2.18 19.10
C LEU A 326 -0.09 3.23 18.42
N GLY A 327 -0.11 4.48 18.90
CA GLY A 327 -0.84 5.58 18.26
C GLY A 327 -0.36 5.86 16.84
N ARG A 328 0.96 5.90 16.64
CA ARG A 328 1.59 6.07 15.31
C ARG A 328 1.28 4.91 14.37
N ILE A 329 1.28 3.67 14.87
CA ILE A 329 0.88 2.48 14.09
C ILE A 329 -0.56 2.61 13.61
N VAL A 330 -1.49 2.96 14.51
CA VAL A 330 -2.90 3.17 14.18
C VAL A 330 -3.05 4.26 13.12
N HIS A 331 -2.34 5.38 13.28
CA HIS A 331 -2.35 6.49 12.32
C HIS A 331 -1.84 6.04 10.93
N MET A 332 -0.71 5.31 10.85
CA MET A 332 -0.20 4.79 9.58
C MET A 332 -1.19 3.84 8.89
N VAL A 333 -1.85 2.95 9.64
CA VAL A 333 -2.85 2.04 9.05
C VAL A 333 -4.09 2.82 8.60
N GLU A 334 -4.51 3.88 9.31
CA GLU A 334 -5.58 4.77 8.89
C GLU A 334 -5.19 5.55 7.62
N GLU A 335 -3.96 6.05 7.52
CA GLU A 335 -3.43 6.75 6.35
C GLU A 335 -3.36 5.82 5.13
N ALA A 336 -2.86 4.59 5.32
CA ALA A 336 -2.84 3.56 4.27
C ALA A 336 -4.24 3.28 3.71
N GLN A 337 -5.25 3.23 4.59
CA GLN A 337 -6.64 3.07 4.17
C GLN A 337 -7.22 4.30 3.47
N GLY A 338 -6.73 5.51 3.83
CA GLY A 338 -7.13 6.76 3.23
C GLY A 338 -6.55 7.02 1.84
N SER A 339 -5.40 6.43 1.53
CA SER A 339 -4.70 6.64 0.26
C SER A 339 -5.31 5.85 -0.90
N LYS A 340 -5.20 6.40 -2.13
CA LYS A 340 -5.64 5.71 -3.35
C LYS A 340 -4.43 5.18 -4.13
N ALA A 341 -4.37 3.87 -4.30
CA ALA A 341 -3.42 3.23 -5.21
C ALA A 341 -3.65 3.62 -6.69
N PRO A 342 -2.61 3.65 -7.53
CA PRO A 342 -2.73 3.93 -8.96
C PRO A 342 -3.77 3.04 -9.68
N ILE A 343 -3.83 1.76 -9.35
CA ILE A 343 -4.82 0.83 -9.90
C ILE A 343 -6.27 1.23 -9.53
N ALA A 344 -6.49 1.83 -8.37
CA ALA A 344 -7.80 2.34 -7.96
C ALA A 344 -8.18 3.59 -8.77
N ARG A 345 -7.23 4.50 -9.01
CA ARG A 345 -7.44 5.69 -9.87
C ARG A 345 -7.84 5.29 -11.29
N MET A 346 -7.16 4.26 -11.83
CA MET A 346 -7.50 3.73 -13.15
C MET A 346 -8.90 3.11 -13.18
N ALA A 347 -9.27 2.32 -12.17
CA ALA A 347 -10.60 1.72 -12.08
C ALA A 347 -11.72 2.79 -11.98
N ASP A 348 -11.49 3.87 -11.20
CA ASP A 348 -12.43 4.98 -11.08
C ASP A 348 -12.59 5.74 -12.41
N ALA A 349 -11.50 5.95 -13.16
CA ALA A 349 -11.54 6.56 -14.48
C ALA A 349 -12.36 5.73 -15.47
N VAL A 350 -12.16 4.41 -15.51
CA VAL A 350 -12.97 3.49 -16.32
C VAL A 350 -14.44 3.57 -15.94
N ALA A 351 -14.76 3.58 -14.63
CA ALA A 351 -16.14 3.66 -14.15
C ALA A 351 -16.84 4.95 -14.59
N ALA A 352 -16.13 6.06 -14.70
CA ALA A 352 -16.69 7.36 -15.11
C ALA A 352 -17.19 7.36 -16.57
N TYR A 353 -16.52 6.62 -17.46
CA TYR A 353 -16.94 6.47 -18.85
C TYR A 353 -17.94 5.32 -19.05
N PHE A 354 -17.89 4.31 -18.21
CA PHE A 354 -18.69 3.10 -18.34
C PHE A 354 -20.19 3.40 -18.21
N VAL A 355 -20.62 4.18 -17.23
CA VAL A 355 -22.05 4.46 -16.97
C VAL A 355 -22.71 5.20 -18.15
N PRO A 356 -22.15 6.30 -18.70
CA PRO A 356 -22.68 6.92 -19.91
C PRO A 356 -22.69 5.99 -21.13
N ALA A 357 -21.61 5.23 -21.33
CA ALA A 357 -21.51 4.30 -22.47
C ALA A 357 -22.61 3.25 -22.44
N VAL A 358 -22.86 2.65 -21.27
CA VAL A 358 -23.94 1.67 -21.11
C VAL A 358 -25.32 2.29 -21.29
N GLY A 359 -25.52 3.53 -20.83
CA GLY A 359 -26.75 4.28 -21.13
C GLY A 359 -26.99 4.39 -22.65
N GLY A 360 -25.94 4.67 -23.42
CA GLY A 360 -25.98 4.67 -24.88
C GLY A 360 -26.32 3.31 -25.47
N VAL A 361 -25.68 2.23 -24.97
CA VAL A 361 -25.98 0.85 -25.39
C VAL A 361 -27.43 0.46 -25.09
N ALA A 362 -27.95 0.84 -23.92
CA ALA A 362 -29.34 0.56 -23.55
C ALA A 362 -30.32 1.26 -24.48
N ILE A 363 -30.08 2.53 -24.82
CA ILE A 363 -30.91 3.29 -25.77
C ILE A 363 -30.80 2.69 -27.17
N LEU A 364 -29.60 2.36 -27.62
CA LEU A 364 -29.38 1.73 -28.92
C LEU A 364 -30.12 0.38 -29.02
N ALA A 365 -29.98 -0.49 -28.01
CA ALA A 365 -30.69 -1.78 -27.97
C ALA A 365 -32.21 -1.60 -27.95
N PHE A 366 -32.72 -0.61 -27.17
CA PHE A 366 -34.13 -0.26 -27.18
C PHE A 366 -34.63 0.11 -28.59
N ILE A 367 -33.91 0.99 -29.30
CA ILE A 367 -34.27 1.44 -30.66
C ILE A 367 -34.22 0.27 -31.64
N LEU A 368 -33.15 -0.55 -31.58
CA LEU A 368 -33.02 -1.70 -32.50
C LEU A 368 -34.17 -2.69 -32.33
N TRP A 369 -34.52 -3.10 -31.12
CA TRP A 369 -35.61 -4.00 -30.87
C TRP A 369 -36.99 -3.40 -31.22
N LEU A 370 -37.18 -2.06 -31.00
CA LEU A 370 -38.40 -1.37 -31.40
C LEU A 370 -38.57 -1.36 -32.92
N VAL A 371 -37.49 -1.17 -33.69
CA VAL A 371 -37.52 -1.10 -35.15
C VAL A 371 -37.65 -2.50 -35.77
N PHE A 372 -36.86 -3.48 -35.30
CA PHE A 372 -36.80 -4.79 -35.93
C PHE A 372 -37.90 -5.72 -35.45
N ALA A 373 -38.19 -5.79 -34.15
CA ALA A 373 -39.23 -6.67 -33.62
C ALA A 373 -40.61 -6.01 -33.61
N ARG A 374 -40.67 -4.66 -33.69
CA ARG A 374 -41.92 -3.85 -33.57
C ARG A 374 -42.69 -4.14 -32.28
N ASP A 375 -41.97 -4.63 -31.25
CA ASP A 375 -42.54 -4.97 -29.96
C ASP A 375 -41.97 -3.99 -28.90
N PHE A 376 -42.81 -3.07 -28.43
CA PHE A 376 -42.45 -2.08 -27.46
C PHE A 376 -42.19 -2.68 -26.09
N ALA A 377 -42.93 -3.75 -25.71
CA ALA A 377 -42.73 -4.44 -24.42
C ALA A 377 -41.36 -5.11 -24.35
N LEU A 378 -40.96 -5.78 -25.43
CA LEU A 378 -39.65 -6.39 -25.59
C LEU A 378 -38.53 -5.32 -25.52
N ALA A 379 -38.68 -4.21 -26.25
CA ALA A 379 -37.72 -3.11 -26.25
C ALA A 379 -37.52 -2.52 -24.85
N VAL A 380 -38.60 -2.27 -24.10
CA VAL A 380 -38.57 -1.80 -22.72
C VAL A 380 -37.88 -2.81 -21.79
N ARG A 381 -38.21 -4.10 -21.91
CA ARG A 381 -37.60 -5.16 -21.11
C ARG A 381 -36.08 -5.23 -21.32
N VAL A 382 -35.62 -5.16 -22.58
CA VAL A 382 -34.19 -5.12 -22.93
C VAL A 382 -33.53 -3.89 -22.34
N PHE A 383 -34.13 -2.70 -22.49
CA PHE A 383 -33.64 -1.46 -21.95
C PHE A 383 -33.40 -1.55 -20.43
N ILE A 384 -34.42 -2.04 -19.70
CA ILE A 384 -34.33 -2.22 -18.24
C ILE A 384 -33.23 -3.21 -17.89
N SER A 385 -33.17 -4.35 -18.55
CA SER A 385 -32.18 -5.41 -18.28
C SER A 385 -30.75 -4.93 -18.48
N VAL A 386 -30.49 -4.17 -19.57
CA VAL A 386 -29.14 -3.58 -19.84
C VAL A 386 -28.75 -2.58 -18.76
N LEU A 387 -29.65 -1.68 -18.37
CA LEU A 387 -29.35 -0.68 -17.32
C LEU A 387 -29.07 -1.34 -15.98
N VAL A 388 -29.78 -2.42 -15.64
CA VAL A 388 -29.61 -3.11 -14.34
C VAL A 388 -28.34 -3.92 -14.30
N ILE A 389 -28.05 -4.76 -15.33
CA ILE A 389 -26.86 -5.63 -15.35
C ILE A 389 -25.56 -4.82 -15.40
N ALA A 390 -25.61 -3.63 -15.95
CA ALA A 390 -24.44 -2.78 -16.15
C ALA A 390 -24.02 -1.98 -14.92
N CYS A 391 -24.64 -2.18 -13.78
CA CYS A 391 -24.24 -1.51 -12.55
C CYS A 391 -22.81 -1.90 -12.15
N PRO A 392 -21.82 -0.98 -12.10
CA PRO A 392 -20.47 -1.30 -11.67
C PRO A 392 -20.33 -1.29 -10.13
N CYS A 393 -21.31 -1.93 -9.43
CA CYS A 393 -21.44 -1.86 -7.97
C CYS A 393 -20.19 -2.38 -7.24
N ALA A 394 -19.61 -3.48 -7.72
CA ALA A 394 -18.45 -4.14 -7.13
C ALA A 394 -17.13 -3.42 -7.42
N LEU A 395 -17.03 -2.66 -8.52
CA LEU A 395 -15.81 -2.02 -8.97
C LEU A 395 -15.24 -1.02 -7.94
N GLY A 396 -16.11 -0.18 -7.37
CA GLY A 396 -15.70 0.80 -6.36
C GLY A 396 -15.21 0.20 -5.04
N LEU A 397 -15.40 -1.12 -4.84
CA LEU A 397 -14.99 -1.84 -3.64
C LEU A 397 -13.78 -2.75 -3.88
N ALA A 398 -13.53 -3.11 -5.11
CA ALA A 398 -12.54 -4.11 -5.50
C ALA A 398 -11.14 -3.82 -4.93
N THR A 399 -10.67 -2.58 -5.05
CA THR A 399 -9.33 -2.15 -4.61
C THR A 399 -9.34 -1.72 -3.14
N PRO A 400 -10.20 -0.79 -2.67
CA PRO A 400 -10.10 -0.30 -1.29
C PRO A 400 -10.28 -1.39 -0.24
N THR A 401 -11.17 -2.35 -0.48
CA THR A 401 -11.41 -3.44 0.48
C THR A 401 -10.19 -4.36 0.59
N ALA A 402 -9.54 -4.69 -0.52
CA ALA A 402 -8.34 -5.52 -0.52
C ALA A 402 -7.15 -4.82 0.16
N ILE A 403 -6.93 -3.53 -0.13
CA ILE A 403 -5.88 -2.72 0.54
C ILE A 403 -6.13 -2.68 2.05
N MET A 404 -7.36 -2.40 2.47
CA MET A 404 -7.72 -2.31 3.89
C MET A 404 -7.48 -3.64 4.63
N VAL A 405 -7.84 -4.78 4.01
CA VAL A 405 -7.59 -6.11 4.60
C VAL A 405 -6.11 -6.43 4.61
N ALA A 406 -5.38 -6.12 3.54
CA ALA A 406 -3.94 -6.36 3.46
C ALA A 406 -3.15 -5.52 4.47
N ALA A 407 -3.44 -4.21 4.58
CA ALA A 407 -2.81 -3.33 5.55
C ALA A 407 -3.12 -3.76 6.99
N GLY A 408 -4.37 -4.15 7.28
CA GLY A 408 -4.74 -4.69 8.58
C GLY A 408 -4.03 -6.01 8.90
N ARG A 409 -3.88 -6.92 7.92
CA ARG A 409 -3.14 -8.17 8.10
C ARG A 409 -1.64 -7.92 8.23
N GLY A 410 -1.10 -6.95 7.46
CA GLY A 410 0.28 -6.51 7.60
C GLY A 410 0.58 -6.03 9.02
N ALA A 411 -0.27 -5.16 9.57
CA ALA A 411 -0.12 -4.64 10.91
C ALA A 411 -0.14 -5.75 11.98
N GLU A 412 -1.02 -6.78 11.83
CA GLU A 412 -1.01 -7.96 12.71
C GLU A 412 0.31 -8.77 12.63
N LEU A 413 1.06 -8.64 11.53
CA LEU A 413 2.34 -9.30 11.28
C LEU A 413 3.55 -8.38 11.53
N GLY A 414 3.36 -7.21 12.15
CA GLY A 414 4.40 -6.22 12.35
C GLY A 414 4.87 -5.52 11.07
N ILE A 415 4.10 -5.60 9.98
CA ILE A 415 4.40 -4.97 8.69
C ILE A 415 3.46 -3.77 8.52
N LEU A 416 3.97 -2.56 8.70
CA LEU A 416 3.21 -1.33 8.57
C LEU A 416 3.39 -0.75 7.17
N VAL A 417 2.30 -0.58 6.46
CA VAL A 417 2.28 -0.03 5.10
C VAL A 417 1.72 1.38 5.14
N LYS A 418 2.45 2.37 4.65
CA LYS A 418 2.09 3.79 4.72
C LYS A 418 0.99 4.20 3.75
N SER A 419 0.89 3.51 2.60
CA SER A 419 -0.10 3.85 1.58
C SER A 419 -0.52 2.66 0.72
N GLY A 420 -1.68 2.78 0.05
CA GLY A 420 -2.08 1.80 -0.96
C GLY A 420 -1.14 1.79 -2.18
N GLU A 421 -0.47 2.91 -2.47
CA GLU A 421 0.54 3.03 -3.51
C GLU A 421 1.80 2.27 -3.15
N ALA A 422 2.27 2.40 -1.89
CA ALA A 422 3.38 1.62 -1.35
C ALA A 422 3.13 0.10 -1.48
N LEU A 423 1.91 -0.35 -1.14
CA LEU A 423 1.50 -1.75 -1.29
C LEU A 423 1.52 -2.20 -2.76
N GLU A 424 1.06 -1.35 -3.68
CA GLU A 424 1.08 -1.64 -5.12
C GLU A 424 2.50 -1.71 -5.65
N THR A 425 3.36 -0.76 -5.31
CA THR A 425 4.74 -0.67 -5.80
C THR A 425 5.59 -1.81 -5.23
N ALA A 426 5.47 -2.10 -3.94
CA ALA A 426 6.14 -3.25 -3.32
C ALA A 426 5.77 -4.59 -3.97
N GLY A 427 4.53 -4.73 -4.47
CA GLY A 427 4.13 -5.91 -5.24
C GLY A 427 4.83 -6.08 -6.59
N LYS A 428 5.40 -5.00 -7.16
CA LYS A 428 6.11 -4.95 -8.44
C LYS A 428 7.63 -5.09 -8.28
N VAL A 429 8.15 -4.98 -7.06
CA VAL A 429 9.59 -5.05 -6.75
C VAL A 429 10.23 -6.30 -7.35
N ASN A 430 11.33 -6.09 -8.09
CA ASN A 430 12.14 -7.12 -8.70
C ASN A 430 13.65 -7.00 -8.40
N ALA A 431 14.04 -5.92 -7.67
CA ALA A 431 15.37 -5.77 -7.08
C ALA A 431 15.26 -5.27 -5.64
N VAL A 432 16.04 -5.83 -4.73
CA VAL A 432 16.14 -5.37 -3.33
C VAL A 432 17.59 -5.00 -3.06
N MET A 433 17.79 -3.77 -2.60
CA MET A 433 19.06 -3.27 -2.08
C MET A 433 18.98 -3.32 -0.56
N LEU A 434 19.95 -3.97 0.06
CA LEU A 434 20.04 -4.16 1.50
C LEU A 434 21.24 -3.38 2.03
N ASP A 435 21.02 -2.48 2.97
CA ASP A 435 22.15 -1.99 3.74
C ASP A 435 22.77 -3.12 4.57
N LYS A 436 24.05 -3.04 4.85
CA LYS A 436 24.70 -4.06 5.68
C LYS A 436 24.39 -3.84 7.16
N THR A 437 24.73 -2.65 7.66
CA THR A 437 24.78 -2.35 9.10
C THR A 437 23.38 -2.14 9.67
N GLY A 438 23.00 -2.85 10.75
CA GLY A 438 21.64 -2.74 11.32
C GLY A 438 20.55 -3.44 10.52
N THR A 439 20.83 -3.84 9.25
CA THR A 439 19.88 -4.49 8.35
C THR A 439 20.20 -5.96 8.12
N VAL A 440 21.34 -6.28 7.49
CA VAL A 440 21.85 -7.67 7.36
C VAL A 440 22.53 -8.13 8.65
N THR A 441 23.12 -7.18 9.36
CA THR A 441 23.77 -7.36 10.65
C THR A 441 22.98 -6.73 11.79
N THR A 442 23.36 -7.02 13.03
CA THR A 442 22.66 -6.52 14.23
C THR A 442 22.81 -5.01 14.48
N GLY A 443 23.80 -4.38 13.85
CA GLY A 443 24.16 -2.97 14.10
C GLY A 443 24.89 -2.72 15.42
N SER A 444 25.30 -3.80 16.08
CA SER A 444 26.03 -3.76 17.35
C SER A 444 27.42 -4.39 17.16
N PRO A 445 28.39 -3.63 16.64
CA PRO A 445 29.75 -4.15 16.43
C PRO A 445 30.40 -4.51 17.76
N VAL A 446 31.18 -5.61 17.78
CA VAL A 446 31.96 -6.05 18.93
C VAL A 446 33.40 -6.30 18.53
N VAL A 447 34.32 -6.06 19.47
CA VAL A 447 35.74 -6.43 19.28
C VAL A 447 35.85 -7.95 19.39
N THR A 448 36.27 -8.59 18.30
CA THR A 448 36.45 -10.05 18.24
C THR A 448 37.88 -10.50 18.47
N ASP A 449 38.86 -9.72 18.06
CA ASP A 449 40.26 -10.04 18.17
C ASP A 449 41.09 -8.78 18.45
N ILE A 450 42.14 -8.95 19.26
CA ILE A 450 43.13 -7.92 19.52
C ILE A 450 44.50 -8.59 19.21
N ILE A 451 45.20 -8.09 18.19
CA ILE A 451 46.50 -8.59 17.77
C ILE A 451 47.53 -7.49 18.06
N THR A 452 48.42 -7.74 18.97
CA THR A 452 49.47 -6.79 19.34
C THR A 452 50.78 -7.04 18.56
N ALA A 453 51.53 -5.97 18.35
CA ALA A 453 52.88 -6.06 17.82
C ALA A 453 53.79 -6.82 18.83
N PRO A 454 54.88 -7.44 18.37
CA PRO A 454 55.79 -8.16 19.25
C PRO A 454 56.31 -7.27 20.41
N GLY A 455 55.99 -7.66 21.64
CA GLY A 455 56.40 -6.93 22.86
C GLY A 455 55.40 -5.96 23.40
N ALA A 456 54.24 -5.77 22.78
CA ALA A 456 53.14 -4.93 23.30
C ALA A 456 52.14 -5.78 24.11
N ASP A 457 51.65 -5.22 25.23
CA ASP A 457 50.65 -5.85 26.09
C ASP A 457 49.23 -5.58 25.57
N GLU A 458 48.38 -6.59 25.51
CA GLU A 458 47.02 -6.50 25.01
C GLU A 458 46.16 -5.58 25.87
N THR A 459 46.30 -5.66 27.20
CA THR A 459 45.50 -4.84 28.10
C THR A 459 45.87 -3.36 28.00
N ALA A 460 47.19 -3.08 27.89
CA ALA A 460 47.67 -1.70 27.67
C ALA A 460 47.23 -1.17 26.32
N ALA A 461 47.27 -1.96 25.26
CA ALA A 461 46.77 -1.56 23.94
C ALA A 461 45.28 -1.25 23.96
N LEU A 462 44.44 -2.09 24.60
CA LEU A 462 43.00 -1.83 24.74
C LEU A 462 42.70 -0.58 25.56
N THR A 463 43.51 -0.34 26.62
CA THR A 463 43.37 0.86 27.44
C THR A 463 43.61 2.14 26.63
N LEU A 464 44.69 2.15 25.83
CA LEU A 464 45.02 3.29 24.96
C LEU A 464 44.01 3.48 23.84
N ALA A 465 43.52 2.38 23.24
CA ALA A 465 42.49 2.41 22.22
C ALA A 465 41.17 2.97 22.77
N ALA A 466 40.73 2.50 23.93
CA ALA A 466 39.54 2.98 24.60
C ALA A 466 39.63 4.47 24.97
N ALA A 467 40.83 4.93 25.41
CA ALA A 467 41.06 6.34 25.71
C ALA A 467 40.97 7.20 24.44
N ALA A 468 41.54 6.72 23.31
CA ALA A 468 41.47 7.42 22.03
C ALA A 468 40.05 7.53 21.48
N GLU A 469 39.22 6.51 21.67
CA GLU A 469 37.84 6.47 21.16
C GLU A 469 36.79 6.99 22.15
N LYS A 470 37.18 7.39 23.37
CA LYS A 470 36.25 7.85 24.42
C LYS A 470 35.40 9.05 24.00
N GLN A 471 35.98 9.95 23.17
CA GLN A 471 35.29 11.14 22.64
C GLN A 471 34.67 10.93 21.24
N SER A 472 34.80 9.74 20.69
CA SER A 472 34.25 9.39 19.36
C SER A 472 32.82 8.88 19.46
N GLU A 473 31.94 9.41 18.64
CA GLU A 473 30.55 8.92 18.53
C GLU A 473 30.41 7.76 17.53
N HIS A 474 31.51 7.31 16.93
CA HIS A 474 31.46 6.25 15.90
C HIS A 474 31.07 4.89 16.50
N PRO A 475 30.26 4.05 15.80
CA PRO A 475 29.86 2.73 16.29
C PRO A 475 31.02 1.82 16.64
N LEU A 476 32.13 1.92 15.92
CA LEU A 476 33.36 1.14 16.21
C LEU A 476 34.02 1.57 17.54
N ALA A 477 33.93 2.85 17.91
CA ALA A 477 34.40 3.35 19.18
C ALA A 477 33.65 2.73 20.36
N LYS A 478 32.31 2.62 20.22
CA LYS A 478 31.47 1.97 21.23
C LYS A 478 31.86 0.51 21.46
N ALA A 479 32.21 -0.22 20.39
CA ALA A 479 32.67 -1.60 20.50
C ALA A 479 33.98 -1.72 21.31
N ILE A 480 34.91 -0.79 21.14
CA ILE A 480 36.18 -0.77 21.84
C ILE A 480 35.99 -0.39 23.31
N LEU A 481 35.14 0.61 23.57
CA LEU A 481 34.76 1.01 24.93
C LEU A 481 34.06 -0.11 25.69
N ALA A 482 33.12 -0.80 25.05
CA ALA A 482 32.42 -1.95 25.64
C ALA A 482 33.40 -3.11 25.94
N ALA A 483 34.37 -3.37 25.05
CA ALA A 483 35.40 -4.39 25.30
C ALA A 483 36.32 -4.01 26.50
N ALA A 484 36.60 -2.73 26.70
CA ALA A 484 37.34 -2.25 27.86
C ALA A 484 36.51 -2.36 29.15
N GLU A 485 35.21 -2.04 29.09
CA GLU A 485 34.30 -2.14 30.23
C GLU A 485 34.11 -3.60 30.69
N GLN A 486 33.89 -4.53 29.75
CA GLN A 486 33.79 -5.98 30.03
C GLN A 486 35.03 -6.51 30.77
N ARG A 487 36.21 -5.95 30.50
CA ARG A 487 37.46 -6.32 31.17
C ARG A 487 37.74 -5.45 32.41
N SER A 488 36.77 -4.62 32.82
CA SER A 488 36.87 -3.72 33.99
C SER A 488 38.12 -2.79 33.95
N ILE A 489 38.47 -2.33 32.74
CA ILE A 489 39.61 -1.45 32.51
C ILE A 489 39.20 0.00 32.81
N THR A 490 40.01 0.69 33.66
CA THR A 490 39.82 2.14 33.87
C THR A 490 40.41 2.90 32.69
N VAL A 491 39.59 3.61 31.96
CA VAL A 491 39.93 4.31 30.70
C VAL A 491 40.40 5.74 31.05
N PRO A 492 41.67 6.13 30.81
CA PRO A 492 42.15 7.47 31.00
C PRO A 492 41.56 8.47 30.01
N ASP A 493 41.72 9.77 30.27
CA ASP A 493 41.28 10.81 29.36
C ASP A 493 42.34 11.09 28.26
N ALA A 494 41.85 11.39 27.03
CA ALA A 494 42.69 11.78 25.91
C ALA A 494 42.70 13.31 25.77
N GLU A 495 43.87 13.86 25.42
CA GLU A 495 44.08 15.27 25.12
C GLU A 495 44.24 15.50 23.59
N GLY A 496 43.82 16.66 23.08
CA GLY A 496 44.05 17.02 21.68
C GLY A 496 43.34 16.17 20.65
N PHE A 497 42.20 15.60 21.03
CA PHE A 497 41.38 14.72 20.16
C PHE A 497 41.03 15.39 18.83
N LYS A 498 41.29 14.69 17.71
CA LYS A 498 40.94 15.07 16.35
C LYS A 498 40.36 13.86 15.63
N ALA A 499 39.11 13.96 15.16
CA ALA A 499 38.50 12.96 14.31
C ALA A 499 38.60 13.37 12.84
N SER A 500 39.01 12.46 11.97
CA SER A 500 39.03 12.62 10.53
C SER A 500 38.07 11.65 9.90
N ALA A 501 36.98 12.12 9.27
CA ALA A 501 35.94 11.29 8.69
C ALA A 501 36.50 10.29 7.69
N GLY A 502 36.19 8.99 7.88
CA GLY A 502 36.67 7.89 7.04
C GLY A 502 38.15 7.49 7.20
N HIS A 503 38.91 8.18 8.08
CA HIS A 503 40.32 7.90 8.32
C HIS A 503 40.54 7.32 9.70
N GLY A 504 40.02 7.99 10.75
CA GLY A 504 40.21 7.60 12.14
C GLY A 504 40.33 8.76 13.10
N VAL A 505 40.95 8.53 14.26
CA VAL A 505 41.16 9.51 15.32
C VAL A 505 42.64 9.67 15.66
N ASP A 506 43.00 10.83 16.14
CA ASP A 506 44.36 11.23 16.52
C ASP A 506 44.27 11.99 17.84
N CYS A 507 45.08 11.60 18.83
CA CYS A 507 45.03 12.20 20.16
C CYS A 507 46.34 11.94 20.95
N THR A 508 46.45 12.50 22.14
CA THR A 508 47.55 12.21 23.10
C THR A 508 46.96 11.59 24.35
N VAL A 509 47.47 10.43 24.76
CA VAL A 509 47.07 9.70 25.98
C VAL A 509 48.31 9.49 26.87
N ASN A 510 48.29 9.98 28.08
CA ASN A 510 49.43 9.90 29.01
C ASN A 510 50.77 10.36 28.41
N GLY A 511 50.76 11.40 27.57
CA GLY A 511 51.95 11.94 26.89
C GLY A 511 52.39 11.16 25.63
N MET A 512 51.73 10.05 25.27
CA MET A 512 51.98 9.31 24.05
C MET A 512 51.02 9.75 22.94
N HIS A 513 51.54 9.95 21.76
CA HIS A 513 50.74 10.28 20.58
C HIS A 513 50.09 9.00 20.02
N ILE A 514 48.75 8.92 19.98
CA ILE A 514 47.96 7.78 19.53
C ILE A 514 47.25 8.15 18.24
N ALA A 515 47.50 7.36 17.19
CA ALA A 515 46.72 7.40 15.96
C ALA A 515 45.97 6.08 15.82
N MET A 516 44.64 6.15 15.67
CA MET A 516 43.80 4.99 15.54
C MET A 516 42.85 5.10 14.36
N GLY A 517 42.75 4.07 13.47
CA GLY A 517 41.89 4.13 12.30
C GLY A 517 42.23 3.15 11.19
N SER A 518 41.94 3.54 9.96
CA SER A 518 42.07 2.69 8.75
C SER A 518 43.54 2.52 8.32
N ALA A 519 43.81 1.52 7.47
CA ALA A 519 45.14 1.33 6.84
C ALA A 519 45.57 2.57 6.03
N ARG A 520 44.62 3.39 5.59
CA ARG A 520 44.86 4.64 4.87
C ARG A 520 45.51 5.70 5.80
N LEU A 521 44.98 5.85 7.03
CA LEU A 521 45.56 6.75 8.03
C LEU A 521 47.02 6.37 8.32
N MET A 522 47.30 5.07 8.49
CA MET A 522 48.65 4.59 8.75
C MET A 522 49.62 4.94 7.62
N ARG A 523 49.18 4.79 6.37
CA ARG A 523 49.99 5.17 5.18
C ARG A 523 50.24 6.68 5.08
N GLU A 524 49.20 7.48 5.31
CA GLU A 524 49.28 8.96 5.27
C GLU A 524 50.25 9.51 6.34
N GLN A 525 50.30 8.83 7.49
CA GLN A 525 51.25 9.18 8.57
C GLN A 525 52.63 8.47 8.43
N GLY A 526 52.84 7.72 7.36
CA GLY A 526 54.13 7.06 7.10
C GLY A 526 54.45 5.93 8.08
N ILE A 527 53.44 5.32 8.73
CA ILE A 527 53.60 4.26 9.71
C ILE A 527 53.70 2.92 8.98
N ALA A 528 54.82 2.20 9.25
CA ALA A 528 55.03 0.85 8.70
C ALA A 528 54.00 -0.12 9.28
N ASN A 529 53.41 -0.98 8.40
CA ASN A 529 52.36 -1.93 8.77
C ASN A 529 52.86 -3.38 8.73
N PRO A 530 53.50 -3.91 9.81
CA PRO A 530 53.93 -5.33 9.86
C PRO A 530 52.79 -6.33 10.03
N LEU A 531 51.54 -5.88 10.27
CA LEU A 531 50.37 -6.70 10.50
C LEU A 531 49.43 -6.77 9.26
N GLU A 532 49.91 -6.39 8.07
CA GLU A 532 49.06 -6.27 6.86
C GLU A 532 48.48 -7.62 6.45
N GLU A 533 49.27 -8.71 6.46
CA GLU A 533 48.78 -10.07 6.18
C GLU A 533 47.72 -10.54 7.18
N ARG A 534 47.91 -10.21 8.47
CA ARG A 534 46.93 -10.52 9.51
C ARG A 534 45.64 -9.75 9.34
N ALA A 535 45.74 -8.46 9.01
CA ALA A 535 44.58 -7.64 8.72
C ALA A 535 43.81 -8.12 7.47
N ALA A 536 44.52 -8.55 6.42
CA ALA A 536 43.90 -9.14 5.24
C ALA A 536 43.15 -10.43 5.57
N ALA A 537 43.73 -11.32 6.41
CA ALA A 537 43.08 -12.54 6.88
C ALA A 537 41.79 -12.23 7.68
N LEU A 538 41.84 -11.24 8.59
CA LEU A 538 40.64 -10.79 9.35
C LEU A 538 39.58 -10.23 8.43
N SER A 539 39.96 -9.41 7.44
CA SER A 539 39.01 -8.90 6.44
C SER A 539 38.36 -10.00 5.60
N ALA A 540 39.12 -11.02 5.24
CA ALA A 540 38.59 -12.21 4.55
C ALA A 540 37.59 -13.01 5.39
N ASP A 541 37.66 -12.90 6.72
CA ASP A 541 36.69 -13.46 7.66
C ASP A 541 35.46 -12.55 7.89
N GLY A 542 35.39 -11.37 7.22
CA GLY A 542 34.31 -10.43 7.36
C GLY A 542 34.44 -9.48 8.57
N LYS A 543 35.63 -9.36 9.15
CA LYS A 543 35.95 -8.48 10.26
C LYS A 543 36.56 -7.16 9.75
N THR A 544 36.31 -6.05 10.40
CA THR A 544 36.90 -4.75 10.07
C THR A 544 38.16 -4.51 10.91
N PRO A 545 39.34 -4.47 10.30
CA PRO A 545 40.57 -4.19 11.02
C PRO A 545 40.70 -2.69 11.31
N ILE A 546 40.99 -2.35 12.56
CA ILE A 546 41.29 -1.01 13.05
C ILE A 546 42.71 -1.00 13.57
N TYR A 547 43.57 -0.16 13.00
CA TYR A 547 44.97 -0.06 13.37
C TYR A 547 45.18 0.97 14.45
N MET A 548 46.03 0.67 15.41
CA MET A 548 46.44 1.61 16.44
C MET A 548 47.97 1.75 16.41
N ALA A 549 48.43 2.99 16.32
CA ALA A 549 49.84 3.30 16.44
C ALA A 549 50.06 4.20 17.64
N ALA A 550 51.18 3.98 18.37
CA ALA A 550 51.67 4.81 19.44
C ALA A 550 53.04 5.36 19.07
N ASP A 551 53.22 6.70 19.19
CA ASP A 551 54.47 7.42 18.84
C ASP A 551 55.04 7.04 17.46
N GLY A 552 54.15 6.94 16.46
CA GLY A 552 54.53 6.63 15.07
C GLY A 552 54.88 5.17 14.77
N LYS A 553 54.64 4.25 15.72
CA LYS A 553 54.86 2.79 15.54
C LYS A 553 53.54 2.05 15.70
N LEU A 554 53.24 1.12 14.76
CA LEU A 554 52.06 0.27 14.87
C LEU A 554 52.19 -0.63 16.12
N THR A 555 51.22 -0.50 17.04
CA THR A 555 51.26 -1.18 18.35
C THR A 555 50.22 -2.30 18.41
N ALA A 556 49.03 -2.11 17.82
CA ALA A 556 47.97 -3.10 17.83
C ALA A 556 47.07 -3.01 16.61
N LEU A 557 46.37 -4.11 16.35
CA LEU A 557 45.30 -4.28 15.35
C LEU A 557 44.06 -4.82 16.09
N PHE A 558 42.97 -4.09 16.05
CA PHE A 558 41.69 -4.52 16.59
C PHE A 558 40.82 -5.03 15.46
N ALA A 559 40.22 -6.19 15.59
CA ALA A 559 39.22 -6.67 14.67
C ALA A 559 37.84 -6.44 15.27
N VAL A 560 37.03 -5.71 14.55
CA VAL A 560 35.63 -5.46 14.95
C VAL A 560 34.70 -6.12 13.93
N ALA A 561 33.75 -6.90 14.41
CA ALA A 561 32.74 -7.52 13.58
C ALA A 561 31.35 -7.15 14.07
N ASP A 562 30.46 -6.86 13.11
CA ASP A 562 29.04 -6.72 13.36
C ASP A 562 28.37 -8.07 13.05
N ALA A 563 27.71 -8.65 14.03
CA ALA A 563 27.14 -9.99 13.92
C ALA A 563 26.03 -10.04 12.85
N ILE A 564 26.09 -11.03 11.97
CA ILE A 564 25.04 -11.31 10.99
C ILE A 564 23.78 -11.72 11.75
N LYS A 565 22.60 -11.16 11.40
CA LYS A 565 21.34 -11.55 12.01
C LYS A 565 21.06 -13.04 11.80
N PRO A 566 20.52 -13.75 12.80
CA PRO A 566 20.28 -15.20 12.71
C PRO A 566 19.38 -15.61 11.55
N ASP A 567 18.42 -14.77 11.20
CA ASP A 567 17.44 -15.01 10.12
C ASP A 567 17.91 -14.51 8.73
N ALA A 568 19.08 -13.82 8.63
CA ALA A 568 19.51 -13.18 7.40
C ALA A 568 19.67 -14.16 6.23
N ALA A 569 20.32 -15.30 6.44
CA ALA A 569 20.52 -16.29 5.37
C ALA A 569 19.18 -16.87 4.86
N GLU A 570 18.25 -17.16 5.76
CA GLU A 570 16.91 -17.65 5.39
C GLU A 570 16.11 -16.56 4.67
N ALA A 571 16.13 -15.31 5.12
CA ALA A 571 15.49 -14.18 4.47
C ALA A 571 16.01 -13.98 3.03
N ILE A 572 17.33 -14.05 2.83
CA ILE A 572 17.95 -13.96 1.51
C ILE A 572 17.53 -15.12 0.61
N ARG A 573 17.47 -16.35 1.14
CA ARG A 573 16.96 -17.51 0.40
C ARG A 573 15.53 -17.29 -0.06
N LEU A 574 14.64 -16.82 0.83
CA LEU A 574 13.23 -16.53 0.52
C LEU A 574 13.08 -15.44 -0.55
N LEU A 575 13.91 -14.40 -0.52
CA LEU A 575 13.91 -13.34 -1.53
C LEU A 575 14.41 -13.88 -2.90
N LYS A 576 15.45 -14.73 -2.92
CA LYS A 576 15.91 -15.41 -4.14
C LYS A 576 14.83 -16.30 -4.76
N GLU A 577 14.07 -17.04 -3.95
CA GLU A 577 12.94 -17.85 -4.41
C GLU A 577 11.83 -16.98 -5.06
N MET A 578 11.72 -15.73 -4.64
CA MET A 578 10.80 -14.75 -5.24
C MET A 578 11.30 -14.19 -6.57
N ASN A 579 12.46 -14.64 -7.07
CA ASN A 579 13.13 -14.16 -8.29
C ASN A 579 13.39 -12.64 -8.23
N VAL A 580 13.95 -12.19 -7.10
CA VAL A 580 14.32 -10.80 -6.85
C VAL A 580 15.83 -10.69 -6.90
N LYS A 581 16.34 -9.70 -7.64
CA LYS A 581 17.78 -9.38 -7.66
C LYS A 581 18.17 -8.77 -6.31
N LEU A 582 19.27 -9.29 -5.70
CA LEU A 582 19.74 -8.83 -4.39
C LEU A 582 21.08 -8.12 -4.54
N VAL A 583 21.19 -6.95 -3.93
CA VAL A 583 22.40 -6.13 -3.89
C VAL A 583 22.64 -5.67 -2.47
N MET A 584 23.82 -5.95 -1.91
CA MET A 584 24.21 -5.44 -0.59
C MET A 584 24.98 -4.12 -0.76
N LEU A 585 24.61 -3.09 0.02
CA LEU A 585 25.32 -1.81 0.13
C LEU A 585 26.10 -1.74 1.44
N THR A 586 27.31 -1.19 1.41
CA THR A 586 28.09 -0.94 2.62
C THR A 586 29.19 0.09 2.39
N GLY A 587 29.54 0.82 3.44
CA GLY A 587 30.74 1.68 3.49
C GLY A 587 32.05 0.89 3.75
N ASP A 588 31.95 -0.40 4.06
CA ASP A 588 33.13 -1.23 4.33
C ASP A 588 33.98 -1.47 3.07
N ASN A 589 35.21 -1.91 3.32
CA ASN A 589 36.10 -2.35 2.24
C ASN A 589 35.56 -3.58 1.49
N SER A 590 36.01 -3.74 0.24
CA SER A 590 35.51 -4.78 -0.68
C SER A 590 35.71 -6.21 -0.14
N LEU A 591 36.77 -6.48 0.61
CA LEU A 591 37.05 -7.83 1.13
C LEU A 591 36.07 -8.24 2.23
N THR A 592 35.88 -7.37 3.24
CA THR A 592 34.94 -7.57 4.34
C THR A 592 33.50 -7.66 3.80
N ALA A 593 33.13 -6.78 2.86
CA ALA A 593 31.81 -6.77 2.25
C ALA A 593 31.49 -8.07 1.50
N LYS A 594 32.42 -8.58 0.69
CA LYS A 594 32.27 -9.85 -0.03
C LYS A 594 32.18 -11.04 0.92
N ALA A 595 32.96 -11.03 2.00
CA ALA A 595 32.93 -12.10 3.00
C ALA A 595 31.58 -12.22 3.71
N VAL A 596 30.99 -11.08 4.11
CA VAL A 596 29.65 -11.05 4.71
C VAL A 596 28.59 -11.50 3.70
N ALA A 597 28.63 -10.96 2.47
CA ALA A 597 27.68 -11.31 1.41
C ALA A 597 27.70 -12.81 1.08
N ALA A 598 28.89 -13.42 1.00
CA ALA A 598 29.06 -14.85 0.77
C ALA A 598 28.43 -15.70 1.89
N LYS A 599 28.58 -15.28 3.17
CA LYS A 599 27.98 -15.97 4.33
C LYS A 599 26.46 -15.99 4.30
N VAL A 600 25.82 -14.91 3.81
CA VAL A 600 24.36 -14.81 3.71
C VAL A 600 23.82 -15.21 2.33
N GLY A 601 24.72 -15.41 1.35
CA GLY A 601 24.36 -15.84 0.00
C GLY A 601 23.94 -14.70 -0.93
N ILE A 602 24.42 -13.46 -0.77
CA ILE A 602 24.19 -12.33 -1.70
C ILE A 602 25.32 -12.33 -2.74
N ASP A 603 24.94 -12.24 -4.03
CA ASP A 603 25.91 -12.37 -5.13
C ASP A 603 26.51 -11.02 -5.56
N GLU A 604 25.76 -9.91 -5.44
CA GLU A 604 26.19 -8.57 -5.84
C GLU A 604 26.40 -7.66 -4.63
N VAL A 605 27.57 -7.03 -4.55
CA VAL A 605 27.95 -6.15 -3.44
C VAL A 605 28.45 -4.82 -4.00
N ARG A 606 28.06 -3.72 -3.35
CA ARG A 606 28.59 -2.37 -3.52
C ARG A 606 29.26 -1.96 -2.22
N SER A 607 30.56 -1.94 -2.23
CA SER A 607 31.45 -1.58 -1.12
C SER A 607 31.94 -0.15 -1.24
N GLU A 608 32.45 0.42 -0.13
CA GLU A 608 33.01 1.78 -0.07
C GLU A 608 32.05 2.88 -0.50
N VAL A 609 30.72 2.65 -0.32
CA VAL A 609 29.66 3.60 -0.67
C VAL A 609 29.46 4.58 0.49
N LEU A 610 29.64 5.87 0.21
CA LEU A 610 29.38 6.91 1.20
C LEU A 610 27.87 7.08 1.44
N PRO A 611 27.44 7.55 2.61
CA PRO A 611 26.00 7.73 2.90
C PRO A 611 25.26 8.57 1.85
N GLY A 612 25.87 9.64 1.33
CA GLY A 612 25.30 10.49 0.28
C GLY A 612 25.14 9.81 -1.08
N ASP A 613 25.94 8.78 -1.37
CA ASP A 613 25.99 8.11 -2.68
C ASP A 613 25.03 6.91 -2.77
N LYS A 614 24.47 6.44 -1.63
CA LYS A 614 23.53 5.33 -1.60
C LYS A 614 22.31 5.56 -2.51
N ALA A 615 21.76 6.78 -2.54
CA ALA A 615 20.67 7.15 -3.41
C ALA A 615 21.05 7.08 -4.91
N GLY A 616 22.32 7.34 -5.25
CA GLY A 616 22.87 7.18 -6.60
C GLY A 616 22.87 5.73 -7.07
N GLU A 617 23.23 4.79 -6.18
CA GLU A 617 23.19 3.35 -6.49
C GLU A 617 21.76 2.83 -6.71
N VAL A 618 20.77 3.34 -5.93
CA VAL A 618 19.35 3.08 -6.17
C VAL A 618 18.94 3.56 -7.57
N ALA A 619 19.27 4.83 -7.91
CA ALA A 619 18.95 5.40 -9.22
C ALA A 619 19.60 4.60 -10.37
N ARG A 620 20.81 4.07 -10.17
CA ARG A 620 21.49 3.24 -11.16
C ARG A 620 20.70 1.97 -11.49
N LEU A 621 20.18 1.26 -10.49
CA LEU A 621 19.34 0.07 -10.73
C LEU A 621 17.98 0.45 -11.36
N GLN A 622 17.39 1.58 -10.96
CA GLN A 622 16.15 2.09 -11.58
C GLN A 622 16.37 2.40 -13.07
N ASN A 623 17.48 3.02 -13.42
CA ASN A 623 17.85 3.31 -14.83
C ASN A 623 18.07 2.03 -15.67
N MET A 624 18.44 0.91 -15.03
CA MET A 624 18.49 -0.40 -15.67
C MET A 624 17.11 -1.08 -15.82
N GLY A 625 16.02 -0.38 -15.45
CA GLY A 625 14.64 -0.87 -15.57
C GLY A 625 14.17 -1.76 -14.42
N TYR A 626 14.88 -1.78 -13.29
CA TYR A 626 14.42 -2.47 -12.09
C TYR A 626 13.45 -1.59 -11.29
N THR A 627 12.46 -2.24 -10.66
CA THR A 627 11.67 -1.65 -9.58
C THR A 627 12.35 -2.00 -8.27
N VAL A 628 12.94 -1.00 -7.63
CA VAL A 628 13.90 -1.19 -6.53
C VAL A 628 13.23 -0.97 -5.18
N ALA A 629 13.38 -1.93 -4.27
CA ALA A 629 13.18 -1.70 -2.86
C ALA A 629 14.54 -1.42 -2.18
N MET A 630 14.63 -0.35 -1.41
CA MET A 630 15.76 -0.09 -0.50
C MET A 630 15.36 -0.51 0.91
N VAL A 631 16.22 -1.26 1.57
CA VAL A 631 16.02 -1.74 2.95
C VAL A 631 17.14 -1.21 3.83
N GLY A 632 16.80 -0.53 4.91
CA GLY A 632 17.76 0.08 5.83
C GLY A 632 17.17 0.32 7.22
N ASP A 633 18.00 0.79 8.17
CA ASP A 633 17.59 1.19 9.51
C ASP A 633 17.07 2.64 9.58
N GLY A 634 17.28 3.42 8.55
CA GLY A 634 16.71 4.73 8.28
C GLY A 634 17.49 5.95 8.73
N VAL A 635 18.48 5.85 9.59
CA VAL A 635 19.22 7.04 10.06
C VAL A 635 20.14 7.56 8.96
N ASN A 636 20.96 6.68 8.38
CA ASN A 636 21.90 7.01 7.30
C ASN A 636 21.35 6.73 5.90
N ASP A 637 20.24 5.99 5.82
CA ASP A 637 19.66 5.50 4.59
C ASP A 637 18.44 6.30 4.10
N ALA A 638 17.97 7.28 4.89
CA ALA A 638 16.77 8.05 4.57
C ALA A 638 16.75 8.62 3.14
N PRO A 639 17.82 9.20 2.58
CA PRO A 639 17.82 9.64 1.18
C PRO A 639 17.66 8.50 0.18
N ALA A 640 18.21 7.32 0.45
CA ALA A 640 18.11 6.13 -0.39
C ALA A 640 16.73 5.48 -0.28
N LEU A 641 16.14 5.44 0.93
CA LEU A 641 14.77 4.96 1.17
C LEU A 641 13.75 5.79 0.41
N VAL A 642 13.86 7.13 0.47
CA VAL A 642 12.98 8.05 -0.27
C VAL A 642 13.18 7.94 -1.79
N LYS A 643 14.41 7.69 -2.25
CA LYS A 643 14.75 7.58 -3.68
C LYS A 643 14.26 6.29 -4.31
N ALA A 644 14.17 5.21 -3.55
CA ALA A 644 13.71 3.90 -4.02
C ALA A 644 12.25 3.94 -4.48
N ASP A 645 11.83 2.99 -5.32
CA ASP A 645 10.42 2.80 -5.67
C ASP A 645 9.62 2.36 -4.43
N THR A 646 10.28 1.68 -3.49
CA THR A 646 9.73 1.32 -2.18
C THR A 646 10.83 1.37 -1.14
N GLY A 647 10.72 2.27 -0.16
CA GLY A 647 11.57 2.29 1.02
C GLY A 647 11.04 1.34 2.09
N ILE A 648 11.88 0.47 2.64
CA ILE A 648 11.53 -0.46 3.72
C ILE A 648 12.46 -0.21 4.91
N ALA A 649 11.92 0.26 6.03
CA ALA A 649 12.68 0.44 7.26
C ALA A 649 12.56 -0.78 8.16
N ILE A 650 13.68 -1.20 8.77
CA ILE A 650 13.72 -2.30 9.76
C ILE A 650 13.93 -1.71 11.16
N GLY A 651 13.04 -2.11 12.08
CA GLY A 651 13.10 -1.69 13.49
C GLY A 651 12.32 -0.40 13.76
N ALA A 652 11.70 -0.33 14.92
CA ALA A 652 10.88 0.81 15.37
C ALA A 652 11.71 1.99 15.93
N GLY A 653 13.03 1.93 15.83
CA GLY A 653 13.93 2.74 16.68
C GLY A 653 14.21 4.18 16.22
N ALA A 654 14.00 4.53 14.97
CA ALA A 654 14.30 5.88 14.48
C ALA A 654 13.06 6.53 13.85
N ASP A 655 12.62 7.65 14.42
CA ASP A 655 11.48 8.42 13.89
C ASP A 655 11.72 8.84 12.43
N VAL A 656 12.98 9.15 12.05
CA VAL A 656 13.39 9.50 10.68
C VAL A 656 13.17 8.32 9.70
N ALA A 657 13.40 7.06 10.13
CA ALA A 657 13.15 5.88 9.32
C ALA A 657 11.67 5.69 9.03
N ILE A 658 10.85 5.86 10.07
CA ILE A 658 9.39 5.76 9.98
C ILE A 658 8.86 6.82 9.01
N GLU A 659 9.42 8.05 9.04
CA GLU A 659 8.99 9.14 8.17
C GLU A 659 9.40 8.95 6.71
N SER A 660 10.57 8.37 6.46
CA SER A 660 11.19 8.23 5.13
C SER A 660 10.77 6.97 4.38
N ALA A 661 10.31 5.91 5.06
CA ALA A 661 9.98 4.63 4.44
C ALA A 661 8.50 4.53 4.05
N ASP A 662 8.22 3.72 3.02
CA ASP A 662 6.88 3.32 2.57
C ASP A 662 6.32 2.15 3.36
N ILE A 663 7.20 1.27 3.82
CA ILE A 663 6.89 0.11 4.65
C ILE A 663 7.83 0.12 5.85
N VAL A 664 7.28 -0.07 7.05
CA VAL A 664 8.04 -0.19 8.28
C VAL A 664 7.85 -1.58 8.87
N LEU A 665 8.94 -2.27 9.12
CA LEU A 665 8.98 -3.57 9.80
C LEU A 665 9.25 -3.32 11.29
N MET A 666 8.27 -3.61 12.13
CA MET A 666 8.36 -3.36 13.57
C MET A 666 9.36 -4.30 14.26
N GLY A 667 9.46 -5.54 13.78
CA GLY A 667 10.48 -6.49 14.23
C GLY A 667 11.85 -6.19 13.62
N GLY A 668 12.89 -6.59 14.33
CA GLY A 668 14.28 -6.46 13.88
C GLY A 668 14.69 -7.45 12.79
N GLU A 669 13.84 -8.42 12.44
CA GLU A 669 14.16 -9.55 11.56
C GLU A 669 14.13 -9.15 10.07
N LEU A 670 15.11 -9.63 9.32
CA LEU A 670 15.21 -9.44 7.86
C LEU A 670 14.12 -10.22 7.09
N GLY A 671 13.63 -11.32 7.66
CA GLY A 671 12.52 -12.12 7.12
C GLY A 671 11.24 -11.34 6.88
N GLY A 672 11.03 -10.27 7.62
CA GLY A 672 9.94 -9.31 7.44
C GLY A 672 9.89 -8.68 6.04
N VAL A 673 11.05 -8.49 5.38
CA VAL A 673 11.12 -7.96 4.00
C VAL A 673 10.46 -8.91 3.01
N ALA A 674 10.79 -10.20 3.08
CA ALA A 674 10.18 -11.22 2.22
C ALA A 674 8.67 -11.33 2.49
N ALA A 675 8.26 -11.26 3.76
CA ALA A 675 6.85 -11.28 4.16
C ALA A 675 6.08 -10.06 3.62
N ALA A 676 6.65 -8.85 3.68
CA ALA A 676 6.07 -7.61 3.16
C ALA A 676 5.87 -7.67 1.63
N LEU A 677 6.88 -8.10 0.88
CA LEU A 677 6.78 -8.26 -0.57
C LEU A 677 5.77 -9.34 -0.97
N ARG A 678 5.70 -10.47 -0.25
CA ARG A 678 4.70 -11.53 -0.47
C ARG A 678 3.29 -11.04 -0.18
N LEU A 679 3.08 -10.31 0.92
CA LEU A 679 1.79 -9.70 1.25
C LEU A 679 1.34 -8.74 0.17
N SER A 680 2.24 -7.88 -0.31
CA SER A 680 1.99 -6.93 -1.38
C SER A 680 1.59 -7.62 -2.69
N ARG A 681 2.31 -8.68 -3.09
CA ARG A 681 1.96 -9.52 -4.26
C ARG A 681 0.62 -10.22 -4.10
N ALA A 682 0.33 -10.73 -2.90
CA ALA A 682 -0.96 -11.35 -2.60
C ALA A 682 -2.12 -10.35 -2.70
N ALA A 683 -1.94 -9.14 -2.17
CA ALA A 683 -2.90 -8.05 -2.26
C ALA A 683 -3.15 -7.65 -3.72
N MET A 684 -2.10 -7.49 -4.52
CA MET A 684 -2.22 -7.15 -5.94
C MET A 684 -2.90 -8.24 -6.76
N THR A 685 -2.64 -9.51 -6.46
CA THR A 685 -3.35 -10.63 -7.08
C THR A 685 -4.84 -10.59 -6.75
N ASN A 686 -5.16 -10.38 -5.47
CA ASN A 686 -6.54 -10.29 -4.99
C ASN A 686 -7.29 -9.10 -5.63
N ILE A 687 -6.63 -7.93 -5.76
CA ILE A 687 -7.20 -6.76 -6.45
C ILE A 687 -7.52 -7.09 -7.90
N LYS A 688 -6.60 -7.75 -8.62
CA LYS A 688 -6.81 -8.17 -10.02
C LYS A 688 -7.96 -9.17 -10.15
N GLU A 689 -8.04 -10.15 -9.25
CA GLU A 689 -9.16 -11.11 -9.19
C GLU A 689 -10.49 -10.35 -8.95
N ASN A 690 -10.51 -9.41 -8.01
CA ASN A 690 -11.68 -8.59 -7.72
C ASN A 690 -12.14 -7.77 -8.92
N LEU A 691 -11.21 -7.11 -9.62
CA LEU A 691 -11.48 -6.35 -10.83
C LEU A 691 -11.98 -7.24 -11.96
N PHE A 692 -11.37 -8.42 -12.14
CA PHE A 692 -11.82 -9.40 -13.12
C PHE A 692 -13.28 -9.79 -12.89
N TRP A 693 -13.66 -10.14 -11.68
CA TRP A 693 -15.04 -10.46 -11.34
C TRP A 693 -15.98 -9.26 -11.48
N ALA A 694 -15.57 -8.07 -11.04
CA ALA A 694 -16.37 -6.86 -11.13
C ALA A 694 -16.70 -6.46 -12.58
N PHE A 695 -15.77 -6.69 -13.53
CA PHE A 695 -16.01 -6.43 -14.96
C PHE A 695 -16.61 -7.63 -15.70
N GLY A 696 -16.25 -8.86 -15.32
CA GLY A 696 -16.66 -10.08 -16.01
C GLY A 696 -18.17 -10.25 -16.08
N TYR A 697 -18.86 -10.04 -14.97
CA TYR A 697 -20.32 -10.09 -14.93
C TYR A 697 -20.99 -9.11 -15.89
N ASN A 698 -20.44 -7.87 -15.96
CA ASN A 698 -20.97 -6.83 -16.82
C ASN A 698 -20.66 -7.10 -18.30
N THR A 699 -19.41 -7.48 -18.61
CA THR A 699 -18.97 -7.76 -19.99
C THR A 699 -19.74 -8.90 -20.64
N LEU A 700 -20.03 -9.96 -19.88
CA LEU A 700 -20.83 -11.09 -20.37
C LEU A 700 -22.34 -10.80 -20.31
N GLY A 701 -22.78 -10.09 -19.29
CA GLY A 701 -24.20 -9.83 -19.07
C GLY A 701 -24.80 -8.78 -20.00
N ILE A 702 -24.07 -7.73 -20.39
CA ILE A 702 -24.60 -6.66 -21.25
C ILE A 702 -25.04 -7.19 -22.61
N PRO A 703 -24.27 -7.98 -23.39
CA PRO A 703 -24.71 -8.55 -24.65
C PRO A 703 -25.97 -9.46 -24.51
N VAL A 704 -25.98 -10.26 -23.43
CA VAL A 704 -27.14 -11.13 -23.14
C VAL A 704 -28.39 -10.29 -22.82
N ALA A 705 -28.24 -9.25 -21.98
CA ALA A 705 -29.32 -8.33 -21.66
C ALA A 705 -29.81 -7.51 -22.87
N ALA A 706 -28.88 -7.14 -23.76
CA ALA A 706 -29.21 -6.47 -25.02
C ALA A 706 -29.95 -7.35 -26.03
N GLY A 707 -30.15 -8.63 -25.71
CA GLY A 707 -30.96 -9.56 -26.52
C GLY A 707 -30.17 -10.26 -27.61
N VAL A 708 -28.81 -10.27 -27.55
CA VAL A 708 -28.00 -10.99 -28.58
C VAL A 708 -28.37 -12.45 -28.64
N LEU A 709 -28.53 -13.15 -27.51
CA LEU A 709 -28.96 -14.54 -27.50
C LEU A 709 -30.41 -14.71 -28.06
N HIS A 710 -31.28 -13.74 -27.79
CA HIS A 710 -32.67 -13.78 -28.25
C HIS A 710 -32.77 -13.62 -29.77
N ALA A 711 -31.90 -12.86 -30.39
CA ALA A 711 -31.79 -12.73 -31.84
C ALA A 711 -31.48 -14.08 -32.52
N PHE A 712 -30.86 -15.02 -31.81
CA PHE A 712 -30.59 -16.39 -32.28
C PHE A 712 -31.56 -17.44 -31.69
N GLY A 713 -32.74 -17.02 -31.16
CA GLY A 713 -33.75 -17.92 -30.59
C GLY A 713 -33.51 -18.35 -29.14
N GLY A 714 -32.52 -17.77 -28.46
CA GLY A 714 -32.23 -18.02 -27.05
C GLY A 714 -33.08 -17.19 -26.08
N PRO A 715 -32.95 -17.41 -24.76
CA PRO A 715 -33.70 -16.68 -23.76
C PRO A 715 -33.24 -15.25 -23.60
N LEU A 716 -34.16 -14.37 -23.16
CA LEU A 716 -33.84 -13.00 -22.69
C LEU A 716 -33.43 -13.00 -21.22
N LEU A 717 -32.47 -12.16 -20.87
CA LEU A 717 -32.11 -11.94 -19.47
C LEU A 717 -33.25 -11.20 -18.75
N SER A 718 -33.78 -11.79 -17.69
CA SER A 718 -34.75 -11.13 -16.82
C SER A 718 -34.06 -10.02 -16.01
N PRO A 719 -34.67 -8.81 -15.87
CA PRO A 719 -34.15 -7.75 -15.02
C PRO A 719 -33.92 -8.16 -13.55
N MET A 720 -34.72 -9.10 -13.01
CA MET A 720 -34.56 -9.65 -11.69
C MET A 720 -33.28 -10.49 -11.56
N ILE A 721 -33.01 -11.36 -12.54
CA ILE A 721 -31.78 -12.18 -12.57
C ILE A 721 -30.56 -11.25 -12.69
N ALA A 722 -30.66 -10.19 -13.50
CA ALA A 722 -29.63 -9.17 -13.61
C ALA A 722 -29.34 -8.50 -12.26
N ALA A 723 -30.39 -8.10 -11.51
CA ALA A 723 -30.25 -7.49 -10.19
C ALA A 723 -29.65 -8.45 -9.15
N ALA A 724 -30.04 -9.74 -9.18
CA ALA A 724 -29.47 -10.77 -8.31
C ALA A 724 -27.98 -10.99 -8.60
N ALA A 725 -27.59 -11.10 -9.88
CA ALA A 725 -26.20 -11.24 -10.30
C ALA A 725 -25.33 -10.06 -9.83
N MET A 726 -25.83 -8.82 -9.94
CA MET A 726 -25.14 -7.62 -9.47
C MET A 726 -24.96 -7.59 -7.95
N SER A 727 -25.97 -8.02 -7.21
CA SER A 727 -25.89 -8.13 -5.73
C SER A 727 -24.84 -9.16 -5.31
N LEU A 728 -24.81 -10.32 -5.97
CA LEU A 728 -23.83 -11.39 -5.74
C LEU A 728 -22.41 -10.97 -6.14
N SER A 729 -22.25 -10.19 -7.21
CA SER A 729 -20.95 -9.65 -7.64
C SER A 729 -20.28 -8.86 -6.52
N SER A 730 -21.00 -7.96 -5.84
CA SER A 730 -20.46 -7.20 -4.72
C SER A 730 -20.06 -8.09 -3.53
N VAL A 731 -20.86 -9.11 -3.22
CA VAL A 731 -20.55 -10.09 -2.16
C VAL A 731 -19.31 -10.90 -2.50
N SER A 732 -19.18 -11.34 -3.75
CA SER A 732 -18.04 -12.13 -4.23
C SER A 732 -16.73 -11.35 -4.07
N VAL A 733 -16.69 -10.07 -4.49
CA VAL A 733 -15.52 -9.20 -4.37
C VAL A 733 -15.10 -9.01 -2.92
N VAL A 734 -16.04 -8.71 -2.03
CA VAL A 734 -15.71 -8.52 -0.60
C VAL A 734 -15.27 -9.85 0.05
N THR A 735 -15.91 -10.96 -0.27
CA THR A 735 -15.53 -12.28 0.24
C THR A 735 -14.13 -12.66 -0.24
N ASN A 736 -13.79 -12.37 -1.49
CA ASN A 736 -12.45 -12.61 -2.02
C ASN A 736 -11.41 -11.73 -1.31
N ALA A 737 -11.70 -10.45 -1.08
CA ALA A 737 -10.82 -9.55 -0.33
C ALA A 737 -10.56 -10.06 1.10
N LEU A 738 -11.59 -10.59 1.79
CA LEU A 738 -11.46 -11.16 3.14
C LEU A 738 -10.56 -12.41 3.20
N ARG A 739 -10.26 -13.08 2.08
CA ARG A 739 -9.28 -14.19 2.04
C ARG A 739 -7.89 -13.73 2.46
N LEU A 740 -7.53 -12.45 2.24
CA LEU A 740 -6.25 -11.89 2.68
C LEU A 740 -6.05 -11.93 4.20
N ARG A 741 -7.10 -12.00 5.00
CA ARG A 741 -7.00 -12.22 6.46
C ARG A 741 -6.29 -13.53 6.83
N ARG A 742 -6.35 -14.53 5.94
CA ARG A 742 -5.72 -15.85 6.11
C ARG A 742 -4.33 -15.92 5.49
N PHE A 743 -3.81 -14.76 5.07
CA PHE A 743 -2.44 -14.71 4.54
C PHE A 743 -1.44 -15.17 5.62
N ASP A 744 -0.60 -16.12 5.26
CA ASP A 744 0.48 -16.67 6.08
C ASP A 744 1.78 -16.56 5.27
N PRO A 745 2.76 -15.74 5.68
CA PRO A 745 3.99 -15.54 4.94
C PRO A 745 4.79 -16.83 4.75
N ASN A 746 4.64 -17.81 5.66
CA ASN A 746 5.43 -19.06 5.64
C ASN A 746 4.84 -20.14 4.71
N LYS A 747 3.56 -20.04 4.33
CA LYS A 747 2.84 -21.08 3.56
C LYS A 747 2.60 -20.72 2.08
N THR A 748 2.99 -19.54 1.63
CA THR A 748 2.53 -19.00 0.34
C THR A 748 3.54 -19.14 -0.79
N HIS A 749 3.78 -20.35 -1.30
CA HIS A 749 4.52 -20.57 -2.57
C HIS A 749 3.87 -19.91 -3.81
N LYS A 750 2.58 -19.56 -3.74
CA LYS A 750 1.80 -19.02 -4.88
C LYS A 750 2.22 -17.61 -5.33
N TYR A 751 2.88 -16.82 -4.48
CA TYR A 751 3.16 -15.40 -4.71
C TYR A 751 4.65 -15.10 -4.94
N LEU A 752 5.41 -16.08 -5.46
CA LEU A 752 6.85 -15.97 -5.65
C LEU A 752 7.27 -15.08 -6.82
N LYS A 753 6.42 -14.89 -7.84
CA LYS A 753 6.78 -14.09 -9.03
C LYS A 753 6.26 -12.66 -8.94
N PRO A 754 7.06 -11.63 -9.31
CA PRO A 754 6.57 -10.27 -9.44
C PRO A 754 5.48 -10.20 -10.51
N HIS A 755 4.48 -9.35 -10.30
CA HIS A 755 3.53 -9.05 -11.36
C HIS A 755 4.24 -8.23 -12.43
N SER A 756 4.67 -8.86 -13.52
CA SER A 756 5.25 -8.15 -14.65
C SER A 756 4.24 -7.13 -15.19
N SER A 757 4.63 -5.86 -15.25
CA SER A 757 4.11 -4.98 -16.27
C SER A 757 4.42 -5.65 -17.61
N LYS A 758 3.43 -5.83 -18.47
CA LYS A 758 3.63 -6.36 -19.82
C LYS A 758 4.75 -5.55 -20.49
N LYS A 759 5.92 -6.13 -20.65
CA LYS A 759 6.79 -5.78 -21.75
C LYS A 759 6.00 -6.09 -23.03
N ASN A 760 5.81 -5.13 -23.87
CA ASN A 760 5.34 -5.33 -25.24
C ASN A 760 6.22 -6.38 -25.91
N GLY A 761 5.58 -7.24 -26.64
CA GLY A 761 6.07 -8.50 -27.12
C GLY A 761 7.37 -8.49 -27.90
N GLY A 762 8.12 -9.50 -27.63
CA GLY A 762 9.20 -10.06 -28.44
C GLY A 762 9.29 -11.51 -28.06
N ASN A 763 8.98 -12.37 -29.01
CA ASN A 763 9.08 -13.80 -28.91
C ASN A 763 10.48 -14.24 -28.44
N ASP A 764 10.53 -15.06 -27.42
CA ASP A 764 11.58 -16.09 -27.34
C ASP A 764 11.02 -17.30 -26.57
N ALA A 765 10.73 -18.32 -27.37
CA ALA A 765 10.46 -19.68 -26.92
C ALA A 765 11.70 -20.53 -27.13
N ALA A 766 11.99 -21.35 -26.12
CA ALA A 766 12.73 -22.61 -26.14
C ALA A 766 14.26 -22.54 -26.36
N GLN A 767 15.05 -22.97 -25.43
CA GLN A 767 15.54 -24.34 -25.28
C GLN A 767 16.67 -24.41 -24.24
N ALA A 768 16.50 -25.31 -23.31
CA ALA A 768 17.61 -25.79 -22.48
C ALA A 768 18.57 -26.61 -23.35
N GLY A 769 19.84 -26.29 -23.28
CA GLY A 769 20.88 -27.09 -23.97
C GLY A 769 22.26 -26.57 -23.62
N ASN A 770 22.94 -27.38 -22.83
CA ASN A 770 24.34 -27.33 -22.48
C ASN A 770 25.23 -26.97 -23.66
N ASN A 771 26.15 -26.01 -23.49
CA ASN A 771 27.55 -26.23 -23.86
C ASN A 771 28.46 -25.03 -23.55
N ASN A 772 29.53 -25.31 -22.84
CA ASN A 772 30.71 -24.47 -22.74
C ASN A 772 31.27 -24.11 -24.13
N ASN A 773 31.45 -22.81 -24.39
CA ASN A 773 32.64 -22.33 -25.09
C ASN A 773 32.81 -20.84 -24.96
N ILE A 774 33.97 -20.45 -24.52
CA ILE A 774 34.52 -19.13 -24.46
C ILE A 774 34.80 -18.65 -25.90
N THR A 775 34.16 -17.56 -26.32
CA THR A 775 34.69 -16.72 -27.41
C THR A 775 34.24 -15.27 -27.25
N SER A 776 35.26 -14.42 -27.15
CA SER A 776 35.40 -12.99 -27.49
C SER A 776 34.16 -12.09 -27.55
N LYS A 777 34.14 -11.08 -26.69
CA LYS A 777 33.32 -9.84 -26.81
C LYS A 777 33.63 -9.16 -28.13
N GLU A 778 32.66 -9.03 -29.03
CA GLU A 778 32.61 -7.96 -29.99
C GLU A 778 32.25 -6.66 -29.25
N GLU A 779 33.15 -5.69 -29.30
CA GLU A 779 32.89 -4.30 -28.91
C GLU A 779 31.85 -3.73 -29.86
N THR A 780 30.62 -3.53 -29.40
CA THR A 780 29.62 -2.75 -30.13
C THR A 780 30.08 -1.30 -30.18
N ASN A 781 30.47 -0.84 -31.38
CA ASN A 781 30.82 0.57 -31.62
C ASN A 781 29.58 1.44 -31.39
N MET A 782 29.55 2.20 -30.31
CA MET A 782 28.56 3.24 -30.04
C MET A 782 28.92 4.51 -30.76
N ILE A 783 28.02 5.04 -31.60
CA ILE A 783 28.16 6.28 -32.33
C ILE A 783 27.39 7.38 -31.63
N THR A 784 28.01 8.54 -31.41
CA THR A 784 27.38 9.71 -30.79
C THR A 784 27.40 10.87 -31.79
N LEU A 785 26.22 11.40 -32.11
CA LEU A 785 26.03 12.55 -32.98
C LEU A 785 25.49 13.75 -32.21
N LYS A 786 25.95 14.94 -32.53
CA LYS A 786 25.40 16.17 -31.96
C LYS A 786 24.24 16.65 -32.81
N VAL A 787 23.08 16.87 -32.18
CA VAL A 787 21.82 17.18 -32.88
C VAL A 787 21.30 18.54 -32.42
N ASN A 788 21.38 19.54 -33.31
CA ASN A 788 20.88 20.87 -33.04
C ASN A 788 19.39 21.02 -33.39
N GLY A 789 18.70 21.94 -32.74
CA GLY A 789 17.26 22.19 -32.96
C GLY A 789 16.30 21.44 -32.05
N MET A 790 16.76 20.53 -31.20
CA MET A 790 15.91 19.86 -30.18
C MET A 790 15.60 20.80 -29.01
N MET A 791 14.31 21.09 -28.76
CA MET A 791 13.86 22.00 -27.69
C MET A 791 12.93 21.35 -26.66
N CYS A 792 12.38 20.16 -26.92
CA CYS A 792 11.40 19.53 -26.04
C CYS A 792 11.39 18.00 -26.19
N GLN A 793 10.69 17.31 -25.29
CA GLN A 793 10.56 15.84 -25.30
C GLN A 793 9.91 15.30 -26.60
N HIS A 794 9.13 16.11 -27.31
CA HIS A 794 8.56 15.69 -28.58
C HIS A 794 9.67 15.61 -29.69
N CYS A 795 10.62 16.56 -29.68
CA CYS A 795 11.79 16.53 -30.56
C CYS A 795 12.68 15.31 -30.27
N GLN A 796 12.90 14.99 -28.99
CA GLN A 796 13.65 13.80 -28.56
C GLN A 796 13.04 12.52 -29.16
N LYS A 797 11.72 12.33 -29.00
CA LYS A 797 11.02 11.18 -29.55
C LYS A 797 11.04 11.11 -31.07
N ALA A 798 11.04 12.25 -31.76
CA ALA A 798 11.14 12.28 -33.20
C ALA A 798 12.52 11.78 -33.70
N VAL A 799 13.61 12.20 -33.03
CA VAL A 799 14.96 11.73 -33.32
C VAL A 799 15.14 10.26 -32.97
N GLU A 800 14.65 9.82 -31.83
CA GLU A 800 14.64 8.40 -31.41
C GLU A 800 13.92 7.52 -32.45
N LYS A 801 12.77 7.98 -32.94
CA LYS A 801 12.00 7.27 -33.96
C LYS A 801 12.72 7.19 -35.29
N ALA A 802 13.32 8.30 -35.75
CA ALA A 802 14.07 8.33 -36.99
C ALA A 802 15.28 7.38 -36.97
N LEU A 803 15.98 7.30 -35.85
CA LEU A 803 17.10 6.36 -35.67
C LEU A 803 16.62 4.89 -35.60
N ALA A 804 15.49 4.65 -34.95
CA ALA A 804 14.89 3.32 -34.89
C ALA A 804 14.42 2.79 -36.26
N GLU A 805 13.91 3.68 -37.14
CA GLU A 805 13.45 3.34 -38.48
C GLU A 805 14.60 2.87 -39.42
N ILE A 806 15.85 3.26 -39.16
CA ILE A 806 17.04 2.79 -39.86
C ILE A 806 17.70 1.56 -39.22
N GLY A 807 17.10 0.97 -38.19
CA GLY A 807 17.58 -0.22 -37.52
C GLY A 807 18.64 0.01 -36.44
N ALA A 808 18.85 1.25 -36.00
CA ALA A 808 19.73 1.55 -34.86
C ALA A 808 19.21 0.89 -33.58
N THR A 809 20.12 0.42 -32.74
CA THR A 809 19.83 -0.14 -31.40
C THR A 809 20.48 0.72 -30.33
N ASP A 810 20.10 0.50 -29.06
CA ASP A 810 20.64 1.23 -27.90
C ASP A 810 20.59 2.76 -28.04
N ILE A 811 19.48 3.27 -28.62
CA ILE A 811 19.29 4.68 -28.91
C ILE A 811 19.07 5.45 -27.63
N THR A 812 19.89 6.46 -27.38
CA THR A 812 19.74 7.43 -26.29
C THR A 812 19.86 8.85 -26.84
N VAL A 813 18.83 9.66 -26.65
CA VAL A 813 18.82 11.08 -27.06
C VAL A 813 18.81 11.97 -25.85
N ASP A 814 19.86 12.77 -25.68
CA ASP A 814 20.04 13.72 -24.58
C ASP A 814 19.72 15.14 -25.01
N LEU A 815 18.60 15.68 -24.50
CA LEU A 815 18.17 17.06 -24.81
C LEU A 815 19.09 18.12 -24.18
N ALA A 816 19.65 17.84 -22.99
CA ALA A 816 20.48 18.81 -22.27
C ALA A 816 21.82 19.01 -22.96
N ASN A 817 22.43 17.92 -23.44
CA ASN A 817 23.70 17.92 -24.15
C ASN A 817 23.55 18.00 -25.69
N LYS A 818 22.30 17.97 -26.19
CA LYS A 818 21.97 17.98 -27.62
C LYS A 818 22.68 16.86 -28.40
N GLN A 819 22.65 15.64 -27.86
CA GLN A 819 23.36 14.48 -28.40
C GLN A 819 22.41 13.29 -28.62
N ALA A 820 22.65 12.51 -29.66
CA ALA A 820 22.01 11.21 -29.89
C ALA A 820 23.10 10.15 -30.00
N THR A 821 23.00 9.11 -29.16
CA THR A 821 23.94 7.98 -29.10
C THR A 821 23.20 6.71 -29.49
N PHE A 822 23.78 5.90 -30.36
CA PHE A 822 23.16 4.66 -30.87
C PHE A 822 24.23 3.64 -31.30
N ALA A 823 23.80 2.39 -31.47
CA ALA A 823 24.63 1.29 -31.98
C ALA A 823 23.97 0.65 -33.21
N ASN A 824 24.73 -0.16 -33.94
CA ASN A 824 24.29 -1.02 -35.05
C ASN A 824 23.61 -0.31 -36.22
N ALA A 825 23.95 0.98 -36.48
CA ALA A 825 23.55 1.69 -37.68
C ALA A 825 24.73 2.45 -38.26
N ASP A 826 24.70 2.67 -39.59
CA ASP A 826 25.72 3.46 -40.27
C ASP A 826 25.57 4.95 -39.94
N GLU A 827 26.68 5.62 -39.66
CA GLU A 827 26.69 7.04 -39.28
C GLU A 827 26.07 7.94 -40.34
N ALA A 828 26.37 7.67 -41.64
CA ALA A 828 25.84 8.46 -42.73
C ALA A 828 24.31 8.30 -42.88
N ALA A 829 23.79 7.08 -42.67
CA ALA A 829 22.37 6.81 -42.66
C ALA A 829 21.68 7.50 -41.49
N ALA A 830 22.31 7.48 -40.28
CA ALA A 830 21.79 8.15 -39.10
C ALA A 830 21.73 9.67 -39.24
N ARG A 831 22.78 10.28 -39.77
CA ARG A 831 22.83 11.72 -40.09
C ARG A 831 21.69 12.12 -41.04
N LYS A 832 21.46 11.32 -42.08
CA LYS A 832 20.39 11.55 -43.05
C LYS A 832 19.01 11.42 -42.41
N ALA A 833 18.77 10.37 -41.61
CA ALA A 833 17.48 10.14 -40.95
C ALA A 833 17.12 11.26 -39.96
N ILE A 834 18.10 11.75 -39.19
CA ILE A 834 17.91 12.87 -38.27
C ILE A 834 17.64 14.18 -39.05
N THR A 835 18.33 14.40 -40.18
CA THR A 835 18.11 15.57 -41.02
C THR A 835 16.75 15.53 -41.72
N ASP A 836 16.33 14.37 -42.20
CA ASP A 836 15.00 14.15 -42.81
C ASP A 836 13.87 14.33 -41.75
N ALA A 837 14.15 14.11 -40.45
CA ALA A 837 13.25 14.39 -39.33
C ALA A 837 13.22 15.90 -38.95
N GLY A 838 13.98 16.75 -39.66
CA GLY A 838 13.94 18.22 -39.49
C GLY A 838 14.94 18.79 -38.46
N TYR A 839 16.02 18.05 -38.12
CA TYR A 839 17.06 18.48 -37.18
C TYR A 839 18.43 18.58 -37.84
N GLU A 840 19.27 19.49 -37.36
CA GLU A 840 20.64 19.65 -37.89
C GLU A 840 21.60 18.76 -37.09
N VAL A 841 22.49 18.05 -37.79
CA VAL A 841 23.52 17.15 -37.23
C VAL A 841 24.91 17.68 -37.50
N GLU A 842 25.67 17.94 -36.41
CA GLU A 842 27.09 18.31 -36.45
C GLU A 842 28.00 17.08 -36.38
#